data_681a3795b1ec421bc19529b5615db3e9
#
_entry.id   681a3795b1ec421bc19529b5615db3e9
#
_cell.length_a   1.000
_cell.length_b   1.000
_cell.length_c   1.000
_cell.angle_alpha   90.00
_cell.angle_beta   90.00
_cell.angle_gamma   90.00
#
_symmetry.space_group_name_H-M   'P 1'
#
loop_
_entity.id
_entity.type
_entity.pdbx_description
1 polymer ?
#
loop_
_entity_poly.entity_id
_entity_poly.type
_entity_poly.pdbx_seq_one_letter_code
_entity_poly.pdbx_strand_id
1 'polypeptide(L)'
;MDNMFTPSAKHVLAIAQEQAKYFKHQAVGTEHLLLALSMDKDGIANKIFEQFSITNDDIREEIERLIGYGTMENLGASDYLPYSPKAKQVLSLAGKEAQQMHALKIGTEHLLLALIADESVLSSRILYSLEVVPRQMRKVILRRLGIADSQQRNSSRQSSRRRVQQTGTPTLDKLARDMTKLARNGQLDPVIGRNKEVKRVEQILSRRTKNNPVLIGEPGVGKTAIAEGLAQRIVEGKVPAELANKRLMMLDMGSLVAGTKYRGEFEDRLKKVIDEIQNDGHVILFIDELHTLIGAGGAEGAIDASNILKPALARGELQTIGATTLDEYQKYIESDAALERRFATVQVDEPTTDQTLQILRGLRPKYEEHHHAKITDEALEEAVKLSDRYISDRFLPDKAIDLIDESAAMVRIDAEDKKNHQPSLESQLEDLRTQKEEAIDNQDFDRAATLRQQELALKDKIDRKKQRTQQKDSHNYKLKVTGENIAQVVAEWTGVPLTQLKKSESERLVNLEKVLHQRVIGQDEAVTVVAKAIRRARSGLKDPSRPIGSFMFLGPTGVGKTELAKALAAAMFGSEDNMIRIDMSEYMEKYSTSRLIGAAPGYVGYDEGGQLTEKVRQHPYSVVLLDEAEKAHPDVFNLLLQVLDDGYLTDAKGRRVDFRNTIIIMTSNLGATQLQDEKEVGFGAKDMSQDYNAMAAAIKQQMRLYFRPEFLNRIDETIIFHSLQKKELHQIVKLMVNDLNKRVSEQGINLKVTPAAIDVIAKLGYNPAYGARPLRRALQDHVEDDLSTGLLSGEINVGDDVTVGAHQGKITFKVKKPDEDKAVELKLNK
;
A
#
# COMPACT_ATOMS: atom_id res chain seq x y z
N MET A 1 54.61 -12.67 0.99
CA MET A 1 53.96 -11.85 2.00
C MET A 1 54.80 -11.59 3.26
N ASP A 2 55.83 -12.38 3.53
CA ASP A 2 56.56 -12.30 4.81
C ASP A 2 57.34 -11.01 5.10
N ASN A 3 57.69 -10.21 4.14
CA ASN A 3 58.45 -8.99 4.34
C ASN A 3 57.65 -7.72 4.63
N MET A 4 56.31 -7.84 4.61
CA MET A 4 55.42 -6.68 4.79
C MET A 4 55.02 -6.41 6.26
N PHE A 5 55.20 -7.38 7.17
CA PHE A 5 54.80 -7.29 8.57
C PHE A 5 55.97 -7.01 9.51
N THR A 6 55.71 -6.33 10.61
CA THR A 6 56.63 -6.20 11.73
C THR A 6 56.84 -7.56 12.45
N PRO A 7 57.91 -7.76 13.23
CA PRO A 7 58.09 -8.99 14.01
C PRO A 7 56.91 -9.30 14.93
N SER A 8 56.39 -8.30 15.64
CA SER A 8 55.21 -8.45 16.51
C SER A 8 53.95 -8.80 15.73
N ALA A 9 53.72 -8.18 14.55
CA ALA A 9 52.57 -8.54 13.72
C ALA A 9 52.64 -9.97 13.18
N LYS A 10 53.85 -10.48 12.85
CA LYS A 10 54.05 -11.87 12.47
C LYS A 10 53.77 -12.81 13.65
N HIS A 11 54.21 -12.44 14.84
CA HIS A 11 53.93 -13.19 16.05
C HIS A 11 52.42 -13.29 16.31
N VAL A 12 51.68 -12.18 16.18
CA VAL A 12 50.21 -12.15 16.28
C VAL A 12 49.53 -13.09 15.27
N LEU A 13 50.00 -13.11 14.02
CA LEU A 13 49.46 -14.02 13.00
C LEU A 13 49.73 -15.47 13.34
N ALA A 14 50.86 -15.81 13.96
CA ALA A 14 51.13 -17.17 14.45
C ALA A 14 50.24 -17.55 15.63
N ILE A 15 50.04 -16.65 16.60
CA ILE A 15 49.12 -16.86 17.70
C ILE A 15 47.66 -17.04 17.19
N ALA A 16 47.27 -16.28 16.17
CA ALA A 16 45.92 -16.40 15.58
C ALA A 16 45.70 -17.80 14.96
N GLN A 17 46.74 -18.38 14.35
CA GLN A 17 46.71 -19.76 13.85
C GLN A 17 46.53 -20.77 15.00
N GLU A 18 47.28 -20.59 16.10
CA GLU A 18 47.17 -21.46 17.30
C GLU A 18 45.78 -21.35 17.94
N GLN A 19 45.25 -20.14 18.07
CA GLN A 19 43.91 -19.93 18.66
C GLN A 19 42.80 -20.53 17.76
N ALA A 20 42.89 -20.43 16.45
CA ALA A 20 41.96 -21.08 15.53
C ALA A 20 41.99 -22.63 15.68
N LYS A 21 43.20 -23.21 15.90
CA LYS A 21 43.36 -24.65 16.20
C LYS A 21 42.75 -24.99 17.58
N TYR A 22 43.01 -24.17 18.58
CA TYR A 22 42.47 -24.34 19.92
C TYR A 22 40.91 -24.44 19.92
N PHE A 23 40.28 -23.54 19.19
CA PHE A 23 38.83 -23.55 19.01
C PHE A 23 38.32 -24.58 18.00
N LYS A 24 39.20 -25.35 17.37
CA LYS A 24 38.86 -26.36 16.34
C LYS A 24 38.10 -25.80 15.13
N HIS A 25 38.41 -24.55 14.74
CA HIS A 25 37.77 -23.89 13.60
C HIS A 25 38.54 -24.26 12.30
N GLN A 26 37.78 -24.28 11.18
CA GLN A 26 38.33 -24.66 9.87
C GLN A 26 39.15 -23.55 9.19
N ALA A 27 39.08 -22.31 9.67
CA ALA A 27 39.80 -21.15 9.12
C ALA A 27 40.07 -20.13 10.22
N VAL A 28 41.13 -19.32 10.00
CA VAL A 28 41.43 -18.20 10.89
C VAL A 28 40.50 -17.05 10.56
N GLY A 29 39.60 -16.72 11.50
CA GLY A 29 38.64 -15.62 11.41
C GLY A 29 39.15 -14.32 12.04
N THR A 30 38.33 -13.27 11.99
CA THR A 30 38.61 -11.93 12.56
C THR A 30 38.64 -11.96 14.10
N GLU A 31 37.89 -12.87 14.72
CA GLU A 31 37.87 -13.15 16.15
C GLU A 31 39.21 -13.71 16.65
N HIS A 32 39.84 -14.62 15.91
CA HIS A 32 41.12 -15.15 16.24
C HIS A 32 42.24 -14.10 16.13
N LEU A 33 42.14 -13.20 15.14
CA LEU A 33 43.05 -12.08 15.01
C LEU A 33 42.91 -11.08 16.17
N LEU A 34 41.66 -10.84 16.62
CA LEU A 34 41.40 -9.96 17.76
C LEU A 34 41.98 -10.55 19.06
N LEU A 35 41.73 -11.83 19.32
CA LEU A 35 42.29 -12.55 20.47
C LEU A 35 43.81 -12.59 20.46
N ALA A 36 44.41 -12.85 19.29
CA ALA A 36 45.87 -12.87 19.15
C ALA A 36 46.51 -11.50 19.42
N LEU A 37 45.81 -10.38 19.02
CA LEU A 37 46.27 -9.03 19.30
C LEU A 37 46.23 -8.68 20.81
N SER A 38 45.31 -9.24 21.57
CA SER A 38 45.27 -9.07 23.02
C SER A 38 46.34 -9.92 23.75
N MET A 39 46.82 -10.98 23.16
CA MET A 39 47.81 -11.88 23.75
C MET A 39 49.28 -11.41 23.54
N ASP A 40 49.55 -10.57 22.55
CA ASP A 40 50.85 -10.04 22.24
C ASP A 40 51.27 -8.90 23.19
N LYS A 41 51.96 -9.23 24.30
CA LYS A 41 52.32 -8.30 25.37
C LYS A 41 53.20 -7.14 24.94
N ASP A 42 54.01 -7.31 23.89
CA ASP A 42 54.91 -6.30 23.39
C ASP A 42 54.28 -5.34 22.35
N GLY A 43 53.09 -5.70 21.84
CA GLY A 43 52.38 -4.96 20.81
C GLY A 43 51.70 -3.69 21.32
N ILE A 44 51.59 -2.67 20.44
CA ILE A 44 50.82 -1.45 20.73
C ILE A 44 49.34 -1.78 20.95
N ALA A 45 48.82 -2.79 20.27
CA ALA A 45 47.43 -3.22 20.39
C ALA A 45 47.06 -3.68 21.81
N ASN A 46 47.96 -4.48 22.45
CA ASN A 46 47.72 -4.95 23.82
C ASN A 46 47.60 -3.78 24.83
N LYS A 47 48.44 -2.78 24.72
CA LYS A 47 48.42 -1.58 25.57
C LYS A 47 47.15 -0.76 25.38
N ILE A 48 46.43 -0.93 24.28
CA ILE A 48 45.13 -0.29 24.02
C ILE A 48 44.03 -1.11 24.68
N PHE A 49 44.08 -2.43 24.57
CA PHE A 49 43.11 -3.29 25.28
C PHE A 49 43.19 -3.09 26.78
N GLU A 50 44.39 -2.98 27.39
CA GLU A 50 44.59 -2.65 28.80
C GLU A 50 43.89 -1.33 29.17
N GLN A 51 43.97 -0.29 28.34
CA GLN A 51 43.34 1.00 28.58
C GLN A 51 41.82 0.92 28.57
N PHE A 52 41.26 -0.04 27.84
CA PHE A 52 39.81 -0.33 27.85
C PHE A 52 39.40 -1.43 28.84
N SER A 53 40.37 -1.88 29.67
CA SER A 53 40.16 -2.95 30.69
C SER A 53 39.66 -4.26 30.06
N ILE A 54 40.10 -4.58 28.84
CA ILE A 54 39.76 -5.81 28.14
C ILE A 54 40.91 -6.81 28.35
N THR A 55 40.56 -7.99 28.85
CA THR A 55 41.53 -9.10 29.02
C THR A 55 41.40 -10.13 27.89
N ASN A 56 42.42 -10.99 27.75
CA ASN A 56 42.32 -12.10 26.78
C ASN A 56 41.21 -13.06 27.11
N ASP A 57 40.95 -13.25 28.40
CA ASP A 57 39.89 -14.16 28.88
C ASP A 57 38.51 -13.65 28.53
N ASP A 58 38.27 -12.32 28.62
CA ASP A 58 37.00 -11.70 28.19
C ASP A 58 36.71 -11.93 26.71
N ILE A 59 37.74 -11.76 25.86
CA ILE A 59 37.60 -11.99 24.41
C ILE A 59 37.39 -13.49 24.15
N ARG A 60 38.05 -14.38 24.90
CA ARG A 60 37.92 -15.84 24.76
C ARG A 60 36.51 -16.28 25.14
N GLU A 61 35.98 -15.81 26.26
CA GLU A 61 34.62 -16.13 26.69
C GLU A 61 33.57 -15.66 25.69
N GLU A 62 33.76 -14.49 25.07
CA GLU A 62 32.88 -13.98 24.04
C GLU A 62 32.95 -14.81 22.74
N ILE A 63 34.12 -15.31 22.36
CA ILE A 63 34.26 -16.23 21.20
C ILE A 63 33.52 -17.54 21.49
N GLU A 64 33.71 -18.12 22.69
CA GLU A 64 32.99 -19.33 23.10
C GLU A 64 31.47 -19.13 23.13
N ARG A 65 31.00 -17.97 23.58
CA ARG A 65 29.58 -17.65 23.65
C ARG A 65 28.96 -17.46 22.25
N LEU A 66 29.68 -16.79 21.33
CA LEU A 66 29.13 -16.42 20.03
C LEU A 66 29.27 -17.51 18.94
N ILE A 67 30.35 -18.28 18.99
CA ILE A 67 30.67 -19.27 17.95
C ILE A 67 30.79 -20.67 18.52
N GLY A 68 31.34 -20.81 19.76
CA GLY A 68 31.66 -22.09 20.36
C GLY A 68 32.87 -22.76 19.75
N TYR A 69 33.01 -24.08 20.00
CA TYR A 69 34.07 -24.93 19.46
C TYR A 69 33.67 -25.56 18.12
N GLY A 70 34.56 -25.57 17.15
CA GLY A 70 34.34 -26.22 15.85
C GLY A 70 34.45 -27.74 15.94
N THR A 71 34.21 -28.41 14.80
CA THR A 71 34.13 -29.90 14.72
C THR A 71 35.41 -30.56 14.17
N MET A 72 36.50 -29.82 13.99
CA MET A 72 37.76 -30.41 13.44
C MET A 72 38.44 -31.35 14.46
N GLU A 73 38.46 -32.61 14.14
CA GLU A 73 39.23 -33.62 14.85
C GLU A 73 40.53 -33.92 14.06
N ASN A 74 41.73 -33.98 14.76
CA ASN A 74 43.03 -34.32 14.23
C ASN A 74 43.74 -33.27 13.38
N LEU A 75 44.02 -32.06 13.92
CA LEU A 75 44.97 -31.14 13.36
C LEU A 75 46.39 -31.44 13.86
N GLY A 76 47.30 -31.73 12.95
CA GLY A 76 48.75 -31.79 13.25
C GLY A 76 49.29 -30.41 13.64
N ALA A 77 50.30 -30.35 14.51
CA ALA A 77 50.93 -29.10 14.94
C ALA A 77 51.51 -28.29 13.77
N SER A 78 51.79 -28.92 12.64
CA SER A 78 52.37 -28.32 11.43
C SER A 78 51.34 -27.85 10.39
N ASP A 79 50.04 -28.12 10.56
CA ASP A 79 49.03 -27.79 9.55
C ASP A 79 48.70 -26.31 9.58
N TYR A 80 48.76 -25.64 8.43
CA TYR A 80 48.45 -24.25 8.28
C TYR A 80 46.96 -24.07 7.89
N LEU A 81 46.18 -23.36 8.72
CA LEU A 81 44.79 -23.09 8.45
C LEU A 81 44.59 -21.90 7.49
N PRO A 82 43.65 -21.98 6.53
CA PRO A 82 43.38 -20.86 5.63
C PRO A 82 42.74 -19.70 6.38
N TYR A 83 42.96 -18.47 5.94
CA TYR A 83 42.25 -17.31 6.45
C TYR A 83 40.85 -17.22 5.84
N SER A 84 39.86 -16.87 6.67
CA SER A 84 38.48 -16.62 6.22
C SER A 84 38.44 -15.46 5.22
N PRO A 85 37.41 -15.36 4.35
CA PRO A 85 37.29 -14.26 3.41
C PRO A 85 37.33 -12.88 4.09
N LYS A 86 36.70 -12.74 5.25
CA LYS A 86 36.68 -11.51 6.06
C LYS A 86 38.03 -11.22 6.68
N ALA A 87 38.75 -12.21 7.18
CA ALA A 87 40.11 -12.05 7.69
C ALA A 87 41.08 -11.60 6.59
N LYS A 88 40.95 -12.16 5.38
CA LYS A 88 41.74 -11.70 4.22
C LYS A 88 41.49 -10.23 3.85
N GLN A 89 40.22 -9.80 3.93
CA GLN A 89 39.85 -8.40 3.70
C GLN A 89 40.51 -7.49 4.75
N VAL A 90 40.45 -7.87 6.02
CA VAL A 90 41.06 -7.13 7.13
C VAL A 90 42.56 -7.03 6.95
N LEU A 91 43.24 -8.10 6.58
CA LEU A 91 44.69 -8.07 6.31
C LEU A 91 45.06 -7.13 5.14
N SER A 92 44.23 -7.11 4.08
CA SER A 92 44.42 -6.16 2.96
C SER A 92 44.16 -4.72 3.41
N LEU A 93 43.18 -4.49 4.27
CA LEU A 93 42.83 -3.17 4.82
C LEU A 93 43.93 -2.66 5.74
N ALA A 94 44.56 -3.54 6.56
CA ALA A 94 45.71 -3.20 7.39
C ALA A 94 46.91 -2.70 6.56
N GLY A 95 47.10 -3.26 5.37
CA GLY A 95 48.11 -2.75 4.42
C GLY A 95 47.80 -1.33 3.93
N LYS A 96 46.51 -1.02 3.68
CA LYS A 96 46.10 0.34 3.29
C LYS A 96 46.26 1.34 4.43
N GLU A 97 45.86 0.96 5.66
CA GLU A 97 46.08 1.80 6.85
C GLU A 97 47.54 2.09 7.08
N ALA A 98 48.45 1.09 6.94
CA ALA A 98 49.88 1.30 7.03
C ALA A 98 50.42 2.28 5.96
N GLN A 99 49.95 2.17 4.71
CA GLN A 99 50.32 3.11 3.64
C GLN A 99 49.82 4.53 3.92
N GLN A 100 48.59 4.69 4.42
CA GLN A 100 48.06 6.00 4.78
C GLN A 100 48.82 6.67 5.93
N MET A 101 49.40 5.86 6.81
CA MET A 101 50.23 6.31 7.92
C MET A 101 51.71 6.43 7.57
N HIS A 102 52.06 6.24 6.31
CA HIS A 102 53.45 6.24 5.83
C HIS A 102 54.36 5.25 6.57
N ALA A 103 53.82 4.15 7.08
CA ALA A 103 54.56 3.12 7.78
C ALA A 103 55.24 2.17 6.76
N LEU A 104 56.49 1.81 6.98
CA LEU A 104 57.28 0.91 6.10
C LEU A 104 56.80 -0.55 6.20
N LYS A 105 56.19 -0.93 7.31
CA LYS A 105 55.66 -2.29 7.59
C LYS A 105 54.34 -2.23 8.35
N ILE A 106 53.58 -3.27 8.17
CA ILE A 106 52.29 -3.44 8.87
C ILE A 106 52.54 -3.88 10.31
N GLY A 107 52.18 -3.06 11.29
CA GLY A 107 52.25 -3.34 12.71
C GLY A 107 50.96 -3.81 13.32
N THR A 108 50.97 -4.12 14.64
CA THR A 108 49.81 -4.57 15.40
C THR A 108 48.71 -3.50 15.49
N GLU A 109 49.13 -2.23 15.52
CA GLU A 109 48.20 -1.06 15.48
C GLU A 109 47.42 -0.99 14.16
N HIS A 110 48.03 -1.28 13.03
CA HIS A 110 47.38 -1.29 11.71
C HIS A 110 46.41 -2.45 11.58
N LEU A 111 46.77 -3.62 12.16
CA LEU A 111 45.85 -4.76 12.22
C LEU A 111 44.63 -4.46 13.09
N LEU A 112 44.82 -3.84 14.24
CA LEU A 112 43.71 -3.45 15.13
C LEU A 112 42.81 -2.39 14.46
N LEU A 113 43.38 -1.39 13.81
CA LEU A 113 42.64 -0.38 13.05
C LEU A 113 41.79 -1.00 11.95
N ALA A 114 42.33 -1.96 11.22
CA ALA A 114 41.60 -2.67 10.19
C ALA A 114 40.47 -3.56 10.71
N LEU A 115 40.66 -4.19 11.90
CA LEU A 115 39.66 -4.99 12.56
C LEU A 115 38.45 -4.18 13.05
N ILE A 116 38.68 -2.92 13.47
CA ILE A 116 37.63 -2.03 13.97
C ILE A 116 36.99 -1.13 12.90
N ALA A 117 37.50 -1.17 11.66
CA ALA A 117 37.03 -0.32 10.56
C ALA A 117 35.69 -0.76 9.99
N ASP A 118 35.36 -2.05 10.04
CA ASP A 118 34.12 -2.63 9.54
C ASP A 118 33.27 -3.10 10.72
N GLU A 119 32.14 -2.47 10.93
CA GLU A 119 31.19 -2.81 12.00
C GLU A 119 30.49 -4.18 11.77
N SER A 120 30.55 -4.71 10.55
CA SER A 120 29.91 -5.98 10.17
C SER A 120 30.71 -7.23 10.54
N VAL A 121 31.99 -7.08 10.88
CA VAL A 121 32.87 -8.21 11.23
C VAL A 121 32.67 -8.67 12.68
N LEU A 122 32.96 -9.95 12.91
CA LEU A 122 32.73 -10.57 14.21
C LEU A 122 33.61 -9.95 15.32
N SER A 123 34.82 -9.54 15.03
CA SER A 123 35.68 -8.79 15.95
C SER A 123 35.03 -7.52 16.50
N SER A 124 34.33 -6.76 15.64
CA SER A 124 33.62 -5.56 16.06
C SER A 124 32.42 -5.90 16.96
N ARG A 125 31.72 -7.00 16.69
CA ARG A 125 30.62 -7.47 17.54
C ARG A 125 31.10 -7.90 18.91
N ILE A 126 32.23 -8.60 19.00
CA ILE A 126 32.86 -8.95 20.29
C ILE A 126 33.21 -7.70 21.08
N LEU A 127 33.79 -6.67 20.45
CA LEU A 127 34.09 -5.42 21.13
C LEU A 127 32.83 -4.69 21.62
N TYR A 128 31.75 -4.71 20.86
CA TYR A 128 30.46 -4.15 21.32
C TYR A 128 29.87 -4.92 22.50
N SER A 129 29.95 -6.25 22.54
CA SER A 129 29.49 -7.04 23.69
C SER A 129 30.31 -6.78 24.95
N LEU A 130 31.57 -6.38 24.80
CA LEU A 130 32.44 -5.93 25.89
C LEU A 130 32.30 -4.42 26.21
N GLU A 131 31.20 -3.79 25.77
CA GLU A 131 30.86 -2.37 25.98
C GLU A 131 31.87 -1.38 25.39
N VAL A 132 32.68 -1.79 24.43
CA VAL A 132 33.66 -0.94 23.76
C VAL A 132 33.20 -0.51 22.38
N VAL A 133 33.10 0.80 22.19
CA VAL A 133 32.74 1.40 20.89
C VAL A 133 33.97 1.47 19.99
N PRO A 134 34.02 0.77 18.81
CA PRO A 134 35.17 0.76 17.91
C PRO A 134 35.66 2.16 17.51
N ARG A 135 34.76 3.13 17.34
CA ARG A 135 35.10 4.52 17.00
C ARG A 135 35.88 5.24 18.12
N GLN A 136 35.63 4.94 19.38
CA GLN A 136 36.39 5.50 20.51
C GLN A 136 37.78 4.87 20.56
N MET A 137 37.88 3.57 20.37
CA MET A 137 39.16 2.83 20.30
C MET A 137 40.02 3.36 19.16
N ARG A 138 39.46 3.61 17.96
CA ARG A 138 40.18 4.23 16.84
C ARG A 138 40.78 5.58 17.19
N LYS A 139 40.04 6.46 17.88
CA LYS A 139 40.58 7.77 18.34
C LYS A 139 41.75 7.62 19.30
N VAL A 140 41.70 6.66 20.21
CA VAL A 140 42.79 6.39 21.17
C VAL A 140 44.02 5.88 20.43
N ILE A 141 43.88 4.96 19.47
CA ILE A 141 44.95 4.44 18.65
C ILE A 141 45.64 5.58 17.90
N LEU A 142 44.92 6.40 17.16
CA LEU A 142 45.45 7.50 16.37
C LEU A 142 46.17 8.55 17.23
N ARG A 143 45.59 8.87 18.42
CA ARG A 143 46.23 9.79 19.38
C ARG A 143 47.57 9.24 19.90
N ARG A 144 47.62 7.93 20.18
CA ARG A 144 48.84 7.29 20.70
C ARG A 144 49.96 7.19 19.65
N LEU A 145 49.59 7.09 18.38
CA LEU A 145 50.50 7.10 17.24
C LEU A 145 50.97 8.53 16.86
N GLY A 146 50.52 9.57 17.60
CA GLY A 146 50.88 10.96 17.31
C GLY A 146 50.28 11.50 16.02
N ILE A 147 49.38 10.76 15.41
CA ILE A 147 48.66 11.15 14.18
C ILE A 147 47.41 11.91 14.65
N ALA A 148 47.48 13.24 14.72
CA ALA A 148 46.31 14.06 14.90
C ALA A 148 45.38 13.85 13.69
N ASP A 149 44.10 13.60 13.95
CA ASP A 149 43.05 13.31 12.99
C ASP A 149 43.17 14.20 11.73
N SER A 150 43.76 13.67 10.66
CA SER A 150 44.09 14.42 9.45
C SER A 150 42.91 14.85 8.63
N GLN A 151 41.71 14.42 8.99
CA GLN A 151 40.44 14.96 8.44
C GLN A 151 40.17 16.38 8.91
N GLN A 152 40.81 16.85 10.03
CA GLN A 152 40.65 18.24 10.48
C GLN A 152 41.75 19.17 9.97
N ARG A 153 42.89 18.70 9.39
CA ARG A 153 43.99 19.56 8.95
C ARG A 153 44.01 19.92 7.46
N ASN A 154 43.30 19.21 6.60
CA ASN A 154 43.22 19.61 5.16
C ASN A 154 42.10 20.65 4.89
N SER A 155 41.28 20.98 5.88
CA SER A 155 40.28 22.07 5.78
C SER A 155 40.83 23.41 6.30
N SER A 156 42.02 23.46 6.98
CA SER A 156 42.53 24.67 7.66
C SER A 156 43.56 25.47 6.90
N ARG A 157 43.97 25.10 5.67
CA ARG A 157 44.93 25.88 4.86
C ARG A 157 44.35 26.57 3.60
N GLN A 158 43.09 26.42 3.31
CA GLN A 158 42.45 27.12 2.17
C GLN A 158 41.16 27.88 2.51
N SER A 159 40.85 28.12 3.78
CA SER A 159 39.74 28.95 4.21
C SER A 159 40.09 29.93 5.32
N SER A 160 41.12 30.76 5.12
CA SER A 160 41.22 32.06 5.76
C SER A 160 40.20 33.00 5.10
N ARG A 161 38.93 32.76 5.27
CA ARG A 161 37.77 33.68 5.11
C ARG A 161 36.45 32.93 4.98
N ARG A 162 36.08 32.12 5.97
CA ARG A 162 34.71 31.89 6.37
C ARG A 162 34.74 31.32 7.80
N ARG A 163 34.57 32.19 8.79
CA ARG A 163 34.12 31.79 10.14
C ARG A 163 32.85 30.98 9.95
N VAL A 164 32.94 29.63 10.01
CA VAL A 164 31.78 28.83 10.34
C VAL A 164 31.53 29.12 11.82
N GLN A 165 30.52 29.94 12.08
CA GLN A 165 29.95 30.08 13.40
C GLN A 165 29.71 28.68 13.95
N GLN A 166 30.39 28.35 15.06
CA GLN A 166 29.96 27.21 15.91
C GLN A 166 28.53 27.57 16.29
N THR A 167 27.58 26.79 15.77
CA THR A 167 26.18 26.94 16.14
C THR A 167 26.08 26.72 17.64
N GLY A 168 25.50 27.65 18.38
CA GLY A 168 25.30 27.53 19.84
C GLY A 168 24.29 26.43 20.22
N THR A 169 23.88 25.57 19.27
CA THR A 169 22.78 24.59 19.38
C THR A 169 23.24 23.16 19.06
N PRO A 170 24.23 22.57 19.80
CA PRO A 170 24.78 21.26 19.45
C PRO A 170 23.82 20.08 19.68
N THR A 171 22.89 20.19 20.64
CA THR A 171 21.87 19.15 20.88
C THR A 171 20.76 19.24 19.85
N LEU A 172 20.28 20.44 19.54
CA LEU A 172 19.28 20.68 18.51
C LEU A 172 19.75 20.22 17.13
N ASP A 173 20.99 20.53 16.74
CA ASP A 173 21.56 20.12 15.45
C ASP A 173 21.67 18.59 15.25
N LYS A 174 21.61 17.81 16.35
CA LYS A 174 21.57 16.33 16.30
C LYS A 174 20.16 15.77 16.24
N LEU A 175 19.18 16.45 16.84
CA LEU A 175 17.81 15.99 17.02
C LEU A 175 16.82 16.65 16.06
N ALA A 176 17.25 17.67 15.31
CA ALA A 176 16.43 18.42 14.38
C ALA A 176 17.13 18.58 13.02
N ARG A 177 16.32 18.66 11.98
CA ARG A 177 16.76 18.86 10.61
C ARG A 177 16.75 20.35 10.26
N ASP A 178 17.89 20.90 9.84
CA ASP A 178 17.99 22.31 9.45
C ASP A 178 17.42 22.54 8.04
N MET A 179 16.17 23.03 7.98
CA MET A 179 15.46 23.27 6.71
C MET A 179 16.08 24.43 5.92
N THR A 180 16.58 25.45 6.61
CA THR A 180 17.29 26.59 5.96
C THR A 180 18.60 26.16 5.31
N LYS A 181 19.33 25.24 5.92
CA LYS A 181 20.54 24.65 5.31
C LYS A 181 20.22 23.80 4.10
N LEU A 182 19.14 23.01 4.15
CA LEU A 182 18.67 22.21 3.02
C LEU A 182 18.21 23.10 1.86
N ALA A 183 17.49 24.20 2.16
CA ALA A 183 17.10 25.20 1.16
C ALA A 183 18.33 25.81 0.46
N ARG A 184 19.37 26.18 1.21
CA ARG A 184 20.62 26.71 0.64
C ARG A 184 21.32 25.70 -0.28
N ASN A 185 21.22 24.42 0.03
CA ASN A 185 21.81 23.34 -0.76
C ASN A 185 20.96 22.93 -1.96
N GLY A 186 19.75 23.50 -2.14
CA GLY A 186 18.80 23.13 -3.20
C GLY A 186 18.18 21.75 -3.02
N GLN A 187 18.16 21.23 -1.79
CA GLN A 187 17.68 19.85 -1.47
C GLN A 187 16.18 19.80 -1.14
N LEU A 188 15.53 20.97 -0.95
CA LEU A 188 14.09 21.03 -0.72
C LEU A 188 13.32 21.00 -2.04
N ASP A 189 12.08 20.55 -1.95
CA ASP A 189 11.16 20.58 -3.07
C ASP A 189 10.65 22.01 -3.36
N PRO A 190 10.37 22.36 -4.61
CA PRO A 190 9.81 23.67 -4.94
C PRO A 190 8.38 23.78 -4.39
N VAL A 191 8.13 24.81 -3.59
CA VAL A 191 6.80 25.06 -3.01
C VAL A 191 5.97 25.91 -3.95
N ILE A 192 4.88 25.35 -4.42
CA ILE A 192 4.00 25.96 -5.42
C ILE A 192 2.58 26.11 -4.85
N GLY A 193 1.94 27.24 -5.11
CA GLY A 193 0.52 27.46 -4.78
C GLY A 193 0.24 27.87 -3.33
N ARG A 194 1.21 27.80 -2.39
CA ARG A 194 1.02 28.06 -0.95
C ARG A 194 1.45 29.47 -0.47
N ASN A 195 1.50 30.44 -1.38
CA ASN A 195 2.00 31.80 -1.06
C ASN A 195 1.15 32.54 -0.02
N LYS A 196 -0.17 32.30 0.03
CA LYS A 196 -1.07 32.93 0.98
C LYS A 196 -0.81 32.44 2.40
N GLU A 197 -0.68 31.13 2.55
CA GLU A 197 -0.45 30.46 3.81
C GLU A 197 0.95 30.80 4.36
N VAL A 198 2.00 30.73 3.53
CA VAL A 198 3.37 31.13 3.91
C VAL A 198 3.39 32.60 4.37
N LYS A 199 2.74 33.52 3.62
CA LYS A 199 2.65 34.93 4.03
C LYS A 199 1.88 35.11 5.33
N ARG A 200 0.84 34.29 5.58
CA ARG A 200 0.11 34.31 6.85
C ARG A 200 0.97 33.84 8.00
N VAL A 201 1.77 32.79 7.81
CA VAL A 201 2.76 32.31 8.79
C VAL A 201 3.78 33.41 9.11
N GLU A 202 4.34 34.09 8.09
CA GLU A 202 5.26 35.24 8.29
C GLU A 202 4.63 36.34 9.12
N GLN A 203 3.36 36.70 8.83
CA GLN A 203 2.62 37.70 9.59
C GLN A 203 2.43 37.31 11.07
N ILE A 204 2.14 36.04 11.34
CA ILE A 204 1.95 35.57 12.71
C ILE A 204 3.27 35.55 13.45
N LEU A 205 4.34 35.03 12.84
CA LEU A 205 5.69 35.00 13.43
C LEU A 205 6.22 36.40 13.79
N SER A 206 5.83 37.44 13.06
CA SER A 206 6.21 38.83 13.29
C SER A 206 5.32 39.54 14.35
N ARG A 207 4.36 38.85 14.96
CA ARG A 207 3.51 39.42 16.03
C ARG A 207 4.26 39.50 17.35
N ARG A 208 3.89 40.47 18.16
CA ARG A 208 4.42 40.59 19.56
C ARG A 208 3.88 39.49 20.48
N THR A 209 2.64 39.07 20.28
CA THR A 209 1.96 38.07 21.09
C THR A 209 1.20 37.13 20.14
N LYS A 210 0.95 35.89 20.55
CA LYS A 210 0.38 34.83 19.70
C LYS A 210 1.18 34.65 18.39
N ASN A 211 2.50 34.60 18.54
CA ASN A 211 3.47 34.55 17.45
C ASN A 211 3.84 33.12 17.03
N ASN A 212 3.07 32.13 17.46
CA ASN A 212 3.26 30.73 17.10
C ASN A 212 2.12 30.28 16.17
N PRO A 213 2.33 30.16 14.86
CA PRO A 213 1.34 29.63 13.94
C PRO A 213 1.17 28.13 14.13
N VAL A 214 -0.08 27.64 14.00
CA VAL A 214 -0.39 26.23 13.86
C VAL A 214 -1.08 26.02 12.52
N LEU A 215 -0.49 25.19 11.68
CA LEU A 215 -1.04 24.77 10.40
C LEU A 215 -2.06 23.66 10.67
N ILE A 216 -3.32 23.92 10.37
CA ILE A 216 -4.43 22.98 10.58
C ILE A 216 -4.95 22.55 9.22
N GLY A 217 -5.06 21.26 8.99
CA GLY A 217 -5.60 20.71 7.76
C GLY A 217 -5.50 19.19 7.75
N GLU A 218 -6.15 18.58 6.79
CA GLU A 218 -6.15 17.14 6.60
C GLU A 218 -4.73 16.58 6.33
N PRO A 219 -4.47 15.30 6.61
CA PRO A 219 -3.19 14.68 6.25
C PRO A 219 -2.97 14.73 4.73
N GLY A 220 -1.73 14.97 4.30
CA GLY A 220 -1.40 14.98 2.88
C GLY A 220 -1.71 16.29 2.11
N VAL A 221 -2.33 17.32 2.74
CA VAL A 221 -2.60 18.60 2.05
C VAL A 221 -1.37 19.49 1.85
N GLY A 222 -0.21 19.11 2.39
CA GLY A 222 1.05 19.84 2.22
C GLY A 222 1.36 20.86 3.32
N LYS A 223 1.02 20.57 4.58
CA LYS A 223 1.38 21.41 5.74
C LYS A 223 2.90 21.57 5.88
N THR A 224 3.66 20.51 5.74
CA THR A 224 5.13 20.52 5.82
C THR A 224 5.75 21.34 4.70
N ALA A 225 5.17 21.33 3.50
CA ALA A 225 5.62 22.14 2.36
C ALA A 225 5.54 23.67 2.64
N ILE A 226 4.60 24.12 3.47
CA ILE A 226 4.52 25.54 3.88
C ILE A 226 5.76 25.93 4.71
N ALA A 227 6.23 25.05 5.60
CA ALA A 227 7.45 25.28 6.36
C ALA A 227 8.68 25.28 5.44
N GLU A 228 8.74 24.38 4.47
CA GLU A 228 9.79 24.35 3.43
C GLU A 228 9.80 25.64 2.60
N GLY A 229 8.62 26.11 2.20
CA GLY A 229 8.47 27.37 1.48
C GLY A 229 8.95 28.57 2.28
N LEU A 230 8.68 28.61 3.58
CA LEU A 230 9.23 29.62 4.48
C LEU A 230 10.75 29.56 4.55
N ALA A 231 11.33 28.36 4.66
CA ALA A 231 12.79 28.18 4.66
C ALA A 231 13.43 28.67 3.37
N GLN A 232 12.83 28.39 2.21
CA GLN A 232 13.28 28.90 0.90
C GLN A 232 13.24 30.41 0.84
N ARG A 233 12.12 31.03 1.28
CA ARG A 233 11.97 32.49 1.31
C ARG A 233 12.93 33.18 2.27
N ILE A 234 13.28 32.56 3.41
CA ILE A 234 14.32 33.05 4.33
C ILE A 234 15.68 33.09 3.60
N VAL A 235 16.02 32.01 2.90
CA VAL A 235 17.28 31.93 2.16
C VAL A 235 17.34 32.91 0.99
N GLU A 236 16.22 33.12 0.30
CA GLU A 236 16.10 34.10 -0.81
C GLU A 236 16.03 35.55 -0.32
N GLY A 237 15.91 35.80 0.98
CA GLY A 237 15.77 37.14 1.55
C GLY A 237 14.42 37.80 1.27
N LYS A 238 13.39 37.04 0.93
CA LYS A 238 12.01 37.47 0.62
C LYS A 238 11.09 37.49 1.83
N VAL A 239 11.63 37.67 3.03
CA VAL A 239 10.91 37.67 4.30
C VAL A 239 11.10 39.02 5.01
N PRO A 240 10.25 39.39 6.00
CA PRO A 240 10.47 40.53 6.87
C PRO A 240 11.86 40.51 7.53
N ALA A 241 12.43 41.69 7.82
CA ALA A 241 13.77 41.83 8.37
C ALA A 241 13.99 41.02 9.68
N GLU A 242 12.93 40.90 10.46
CA GLU A 242 12.95 40.11 11.74
C GLU A 242 13.19 38.62 11.52
N LEU A 243 12.81 38.08 10.35
CA LEU A 243 12.92 36.69 9.99
C LEU A 243 14.14 36.39 9.11
N ALA A 244 14.80 37.41 8.55
CA ALA A 244 15.85 37.24 7.55
C ALA A 244 17.07 36.46 8.05
N ASN A 245 17.38 36.53 9.36
CA ASN A 245 18.52 35.85 9.98
C ASN A 245 18.11 34.61 10.80
N LYS A 246 16.85 34.17 10.71
CA LYS A 246 16.38 33.00 11.46
C LYS A 246 16.74 31.69 10.75
N ARG A 247 16.93 30.65 11.57
CA ARG A 247 17.10 29.26 11.14
C ARG A 247 15.81 28.51 11.39
N LEU A 248 15.27 27.85 10.40
CA LEU A 248 14.12 26.97 10.56
C LEU A 248 14.59 25.55 10.81
N MET A 249 14.31 25.03 12.00
CA MET A 249 14.71 23.68 12.43
C MET A 249 13.47 22.80 12.59
N MET A 250 13.41 21.70 11.86
CA MET A 250 12.35 20.70 11.97
C MET A 250 12.73 19.68 13.03
N LEU A 251 11.95 19.61 14.10
CA LEU A 251 12.17 18.68 15.20
C LEU A 251 11.71 17.29 14.81
N ASP A 252 12.59 16.31 14.94
CA ASP A 252 12.26 14.90 14.71
C ASP A 252 11.88 14.23 16.04
N MET A 253 10.59 13.93 16.19
CA MET A 253 10.05 13.30 17.39
C MET A 253 10.61 11.89 17.61
N GLY A 254 10.84 11.14 16.52
CA GLY A 254 11.46 9.82 16.59
C GLY A 254 12.85 9.86 17.21
N SER A 255 13.65 10.84 16.82
CA SER A 255 15.01 11.04 17.36
C SER A 255 15.04 11.50 18.80
N LEU A 256 14.01 12.25 19.26
CA LEU A 256 13.89 12.67 20.66
C LEU A 256 13.63 11.49 21.60
N VAL A 257 12.79 10.55 21.16
CA VAL A 257 12.38 9.38 21.96
C VAL A 257 13.37 8.22 21.81
N ALA A 258 14.06 8.12 20.68
CA ALA A 258 14.99 7.01 20.40
C ALA A 258 16.09 6.90 21.46
N GLY A 259 16.22 5.70 22.08
CA GLY A 259 17.24 5.41 23.10
C GLY A 259 16.95 5.96 24.49
N THR A 260 15.77 6.55 24.76
CA THR A 260 15.37 6.90 26.11
C THR A 260 14.69 5.69 26.77
N LYS A 261 15.25 5.23 27.91
CA LYS A 261 14.65 4.14 28.70
C LYS A 261 13.67 4.67 29.76
N TYR A 262 13.83 5.95 30.16
CA TYR A 262 13.06 6.58 31.23
C TYR A 262 12.49 7.94 30.75
N ARG A 263 11.28 8.26 31.21
CA ARG A 263 10.58 9.53 30.96
C ARG A 263 11.47 10.76 31.21
N GLY A 264 12.25 10.78 32.31
CA GLY A 264 13.12 11.89 32.64
C GLY A 264 14.21 12.20 31.61
N GLU A 265 14.70 11.19 30.86
CA GLU A 265 15.72 11.41 29.85
C GLU A 265 15.18 12.18 28.64
N PHE A 266 13.93 11.92 28.27
CA PHE A 266 13.24 12.68 27.23
C PHE A 266 12.99 14.12 27.65
N GLU A 267 12.49 14.31 28.89
CA GLU A 267 12.24 15.64 29.50
C GLU A 267 13.53 16.46 29.53
N ASP A 268 14.65 15.87 29.97
CA ASP A 268 15.97 16.51 29.99
C ASP A 268 16.49 16.86 28.57
N ARG A 269 16.28 16.00 27.57
CA ARG A 269 16.65 16.30 26.18
C ARG A 269 15.85 17.47 25.63
N LEU A 270 14.51 17.45 25.80
CA LEU A 270 13.64 18.52 25.33
C LEU A 270 13.98 19.85 26.01
N LYS A 271 14.24 19.82 27.32
CA LYS A 271 14.66 21.01 28.09
C LYS A 271 15.97 21.59 27.58
N LYS A 272 16.99 20.75 27.32
CA LYS A 272 18.25 21.20 26.71
C LYS A 272 18.06 21.83 25.33
N VAL A 273 17.19 21.26 24.50
CA VAL A 273 16.85 21.82 23.18
C VAL A 273 16.22 23.22 23.34
N ILE A 274 15.28 23.37 24.28
CA ILE A 274 14.62 24.66 24.53
C ILE A 274 15.65 25.69 25.06
N ASP A 275 16.51 25.31 26.01
CA ASP A 275 17.55 26.18 26.56
C ASP A 275 18.54 26.63 25.46
N GLU A 276 18.93 25.72 24.53
CA GLU A 276 19.78 26.06 23.38
C GLU A 276 19.09 27.06 22.44
N ILE A 277 17.79 26.88 22.13
CA ILE A 277 17.01 27.78 21.29
C ILE A 277 16.88 29.16 21.93
N GLN A 278 16.61 29.24 23.20
CA GLN A 278 16.51 30.50 23.96
C GLN A 278 17.83 31.26 23.93
N ASN A 279 18.95 30.58 24.14
CA ASN A 279 20.27 31.17 24.14
C ASN A 279 20.71 31.66 22.76
N ASP A 280 20.35 30.95 21.68
CA ASP A 280 20.68 31.33 20.30
C ASP A 280 19.79 32.50 19.83
N GLY A 281 18.51 32.50 20.15
CA GLY A 281 17.52 33.50 19.78
C GLY A 281 17.21 33.65 18.28
N HIS A 282 17.85 32.87 17.40
CA HIS A 282 17.72 32.92 15.95
C HIS A 282 17.04 31.68 15.35
N VAL A 283 16.50 30.78 16.18
CA VAL A 283 15.86 29.55 15.76
C VAL A 283 14.34 29.71 15.75
N ILE A 284 13.71 29.21 14.69
CA ILE A 284 12.28 28.92 14.63
C ILE A 284 12.15 27.41 14.58
N LEU A 285 11.37 26.82 15.49
CA LEU A 285 11.16 25.39 15.59
C LEU A 285 9.92 24.99 14.80
N PHE A 286 10.05 24.10 13.83
CA PHE A 286 8.91 23.45 13.18
C PHE A 286 8.66 22.09 13.84
N ILE A 287 7.43 21.85 14.25
CA ILE A 287 7.00 20.64 14.92
C ILE A 287 5.87 20.06 14.08
N ASP A 288 6.18 18.99 13.37
CA ASP A 288 5.13 18.21 12.70
C ASP A 288 4.41 17.33 13.71
N GLU A 289 3.15 17.05 13.49
CA GLU A 289 2.30 16.32 14.43
C GLU A 289 2.37 16.88 15.87
N LEU A 290 2.15 18.20 16.00
CA LEU A 290 2.26 18.92 17.29
C LEU A 290 1.49 18.23 18.41
N HIS A 291 0.39 17.55 18.11
CA HIS A 291 -0.43 16.80 19.06
C HIS A 291 0.34 15.68 19.76
N THR A 292 1.36 15.09 19.12
CA THR A 292 2.17 14.00 19.70
C THR A 292 2.99 14.50 20.91
N LEU A 293 3.42 15.76 20.89
CA LEU A 293 4.13 16.40 22.00
C LEU A 293 3.20 16.81 23.14
N ILE A 294 1.95 17.15 22.83
CA ILE A 294 1.01 17.76 23.77
C ILE A 294 0.06 16.71 24.35
N GLY A 295 -0.29 15.69 23.59
CA GLY A 295 -1.37 14.75 23.90
C GLY A 295 -0.97 13.35 24.36
N ALA A 296 0.30 13.05 24.42
CA ALA A 296 0.79 11.71 24.76
C ALA A 296 0.53 11.28 26.21
N GLY A 297 -0.12 12.11 27.03
CA GLY A 297 -0.34 11.90 28.46
C GLY A 297 -1.55 11.07 28.90
N GLY A 298 -2.34 10.53 27.94
CA GLY A 298 -3.61 9.84 28.25
C GLY A 298 -3.52 8.37 28.64
N ALA A 299 -2.40 7.70 28.41
CA ALA A 299 -2.16 6.32 28.85
C ALA A 299 -1.13 6.30 30.00
N GLU A 300 -1.29 5.41 30.97
CA GLU A 300 -0.33 5.23 32.07
C GLU A 300 1.09 5.00 31.49
N GLY A 301 1.96 6.02 31.63
CA GLY A 301 3.33 6.00 31.08
C GLY A 301 3.58 6.90 29.86
N ALA A 302 2.60 7.61 29.32
CA ALA A 302 2.77 8.48 28.18
C ALA A 302 3.50 9.81 28.54
N ILE A 303 4.26 10.32 27.57
CA ILE A 303 5.18 11.46 27.71
C ILE A 303 4.40 12.76 27.54
N ASP A 304 4.27 13.57 28.58
CA ASP A 304 3.64 14.90 28.50
C ASP A 304 4.71 16.00 28.43
N ALA A 305 5.03 16.44 27.22
CA ALA A 305 5.95 17.54 26.97
C ALA A 305 5.31 18.92 27.15
N SER A 306 3.98 19.01 27.32
CA SER A 306 3.25 20.29 27.41
C SER A 306 3.71 21.11 28.61
N ASN A 307 3.99 20.47 29.73
CA ASN A 307 4.45 21.18 30.93
C ASN A 307 5.83 21.82 30.76
N ILE A 308 6.66 21.34 29.84
CA ILE A 308 7.99 21.91 29.55
C ILE A 308 7.86 23.04 28.51
N LEU A 309 6.99 22.86 27.50
CA LEU A 309 6.78 23.85 26.45
C LEU A 309 5.96 25.06 26.90
N LYS A 310 4.92 24.87 27.71
CA LYS A 310 4.04 25.94 28.19
C LYS A 310 4.77 27.17 28.76
N PRO A 311 5.76 27.03 29.66
CA PRO A 311 6.48 28.18 30.18
C PRO A 311 7.28 28.96 29.13
N ALA A 312 7.96 28.25 28.22
CA ALA A 312 8.77 28.85 27.15
C ALA A 312 7.90 29.60 26.11
N LEU A 313 6.77 28.98 25.70
CA LEU A 313 5.77 29.61 24.82
C LEU A 313 5.08 30.80 25.53
N ALA A 314 4.85 30.72 26.84
CA ALA A 314 4.19 31.78 27.62
C ALA A 314 5.05 33.04 27.70
N ARG A 315 6.36 32.91 27.82
CA ARG A 315 7.31 34.01 27.88
C ARG A 315 7.68 34.58 26.49
N GLY A 316 7.28 33.93 25.42
CA GLY A 316 7.63 34.29 24.04
C GLY A 316 9.10 34.04 23.66
N GLU A 317 9.76 33.21 24.44
CA GLU A 317 11.19 32.85 24.32
C GLU A 317 11.38 31.77 23.22
N LEU A 318 10.32 31.08 22.85
CA LEU A 318 10.30 30.08 21.84
C LEU A 318 9.34 30.48 20.70
N GLN A 319 9.85 30.52 19.47
CA GLN A 319 9.03 30.68 18.27
C GLN A 319 8.85 29.32 17.63
N THR A 320 7.60 28.88 17.52
CA THR A 320 7.25 27.57 16.93
C THR A 320 6.24 27.68 15.81
N ILE A 321 6.37 26.79 14.85
CA ILE A 321 5.35 26.52 13.83
C ILE A 321 4.90 25.08 14.11
N GLY A 322 3.64 24.87 14.43
CA GLY A 322 3.06 23.54 14.59
C GLY A 322 2.31 23.10 13.35
N ALA A 323 2.22 21.80 13.11
CA ALA A 323 1.32 21.23 12.12
C ALA A 323 0.51 20.12 12.78
N THR A 324 -0.80 20.06 12.52
CA THR A 324 -1.72 19.05 13.07
C THR A 324 -3.01 18.96 12.23
N THR A 325 -3.87 18.01 12.54
CA THR A 325 -5.23 17.95 11.97
C THR A 325 -6.21 18.80 12.79
N LEU A 326 -7.42 19.05 12.26
CA LEU A 326 -8.43 19.81 12.97
C LEU A 326 -8.92 19.10 14.23
N ASP A 327 -9.17 17.80 14.14
CA ASP A 327 -9.65 16.98 15.26
C ASP A 327 -8.63 16.94 16.40
N GLU A 328 -7.36 16.77 16.06
CA GLU A 328 -6.25 16.75 17.03
C GLU A 328 -6.02 18.13 17.66
N TYR A 329 -6.16 19.20 16.86
CA TYR A 329 -6.08 20.56 17.37
C TYR A 329 -7.16 20.82 18.43
N GLN A 330 -8.41 20.47 18.14
CA GLN A 330 -9.53 20.64 19.06
C GLN A 330 -9.33 19.81 20.34
N LYS A 331 -8.92 18.56 20.17
CA LYS A 331 -8.77 17.63 21.29
C LYS A 331 -7.64 18.00 22.26
N TYR A 332 -6.49 18.46 21.74
CA TYR A 332 -5.27 18.59 22.52
C TYR A 332 -4.80 20.03 22.73
N ILE A 333 -5.12 20.96 21.84
CA ILE A 333 -4.64 22.34 21.92
C ILE A 333 -5.75 23.30 22.33
N GLU A 334 -6.90 23.25 21.70
CA GLU A 334 -8.06 24.10 21.99
C GLU A 334 -8.65 23.80 23.37
N SER A 335 -8.62 22.54 23.81
CA SER A 335 -9.03 22.12 25.15
C SER A 335 -8.15 22.69 26.28
N ASP A 336 -6.94 23.15 25.97
CA ASP A 336 -6.01 23.77 26.93
C ASP A 336 -5.94 25.28 26.74
N ALA A 337 -6.63 26.04 27.58
CA ALA A 337 -6.72 27.50 27.51
C ALA A 337 -5.36 28.22 27.57
N ALA A 338 -4.30 27.60 28.11
CA ALA A 338 -2.96 28.17 28.12
C ALA A 338 -2.27 28.06 26.76
N LEU A 339 -2.46 26.98 26.05
CA LEU A 339 -1.93 26.77 24.70
C LEU A 339 -2.74 27.56 23.66
N GLU A 340 -4.07 27.52 23.71
CA GLU A 340 -4.96 28.24 22.79
C GLU A 340 -4.62 29.74 22.70
N ARG A 341 -4.28 30.36 23.85
CA ARG A 341 -3.90 31.79 23.88
C ARG A 341 -2.53 32.08 23.25
N ARG A 342 -1.73 31.08 22.95
CA ARG A 342 -0.35 31.24 22.43
C ARG A 342 -0.22 30.88 20.96
N PHE A 343 -1.09 30.03 20.50
CA PHE A 343 -1.11 29.62 19.10
C PHE A 343 -2.10 30.47 18.27
N ALA A 344 -1.77 30.63 16.99
CA ALA A 344 -2.67 31.25 16.01
C ALA A 344 -2.85 30.30 14.84
N THR A 345 -4.09 29.95 14.55
CA THR A 345 -4.44 28.97 13.53
C THR A 345 -4.23 29.51 12.10
N VAL A 346 -3.70 28.67 11.24
CA VAL A 346 -3.62 28.86 9.79
C VAL A 346 -4.24 27.64 9.14
N GLN A 347 -5.41 27.82 8.55
CA GLN A 347 -6.09 26.73 7.86
C GLN A 347 -5.39 26.45 6.53
N VAL A 348 -5.17 25.16 6.27
CA VAL A 348 -4.53 24.63 5.07
C VAL A 348 -5.52 23.71 4.39
N ASP A 349 -6.22 24.28 3.41
CA ASP A 349 -7.22 23.54 2.65
C ASP A 349 -6.56 22.67 1.57
N GLU A 350 -7.30 21.65 1.11
CA GLU A 350 -6.93 20.84 -0.03
C GLU A 350 -6.77 21.74 -1.28
N PRO A 351 -5.66 21.61 -2.03
CA PRO A 351 -5.48 22.40 -3.25
C PRO A 351 -6.46 21.93 -4.33
N THR A 352 -6.84 22.88 -5.20
CA THR A 352 -7.66 22.54 -6.37
C THR A 352 -6.89 21.65 -7.34
N THR A 353 -7.63 20.98 -8.25
CA THR A 353 -7.04 20.14 -9.31
C THR A 353 -6.02 20.91 -10.16
N ASP A 354 -6.30 22.19 -10.51
CA ASP A 354 -5.38 23.03 -11.27
C ASP A 354 -4.11 23.38 -10.48
N GLN A 355 -4.25 23.66 -9.19
CA GLN A 355 -3.11 23.93 -8.32
C GLN A 355 -2.26 22.67 -8.13
N THR A 356 -2.91 21.52 -7.96
CA THR A 356 -2.24 20.22 -7.86
C THR A 356 -1.44 19.91 -9.11
N LEU A 357 -2.00 20.17 -10.30
CA LEU A 357 -1.28 19.98 -11.56
C LEU A 357 -0.02 20.85 -11.64
N GLN A 358 -0.09 22.09 -11.15
CA GLN A 358 1.08 22.97 -11.09
C GLN A 358 2.14 22.43 -10.11
N ILE A 359 1.72 21.90 -8.95
CA ILE A 359 2.61 21.28 -7.97
C ILE A 359 3.33 20.09 -8.60
N LEU A 360 2.58 19.18 -9.26
CA LEU A 360 3.17 18.01 -9.92
C LEU A 360 4.15 18.39 -11.04
N ARG A 361 3.83 19.41 -11.83
CA ARG A 361 4.77 19.93 -12.85
C ARG A 361 6.07 20.46 -12.24
N GLY A 362 6.01 21.05 -11.06
CA GLY A 362 7.19 21.51 -10.35
C GLY A 362 8.03 20.39 -9.74
N LEU A 363 7.38 19.34 -9.27
CA LEU A 363 8.04 18.16 -8.68
C LEU A 363 8.59 17.19 -9.73
N ARG A 364 7.99 17.18 -10.93
CA ARG A 364 8.34 16.29 -12.05
C ARG A 364 9.84 16.09 -12.28
N PRO A 365 10.72 17.13 -12.35
CA PRO A 365 12.13 16.91 -12.61
C PRO A 365 12.84 16.04 -11.58
N LYS A 366 12.46 16.13 -10.30
CA LYS A 366 13.05 15.35 -9.22
C LYS A 366 12.61 13.88 -9.27
N TYR A 367 11.34 13.62 -9.58
CA TYR A 367 10.82 12.26 -9.76
C TYR A 367 11.40 11.61 -11.02
N GLU A 368 11.54 12.35 -12.13
CA GLU A 368 12.20 11.88 -13.34
C GLU A 368 13.68 11.51 -13.09
N GLU A 369 14.39 12.30 -12.29
CA GLU A 369 15.78 12.02 -11.90
C GLU A 369 15.87 10.78 -11.02
N HIS A 370 14.96 10.63 -10.04
CA HIS A 370 14.96 9.50 -9.11
C HIS A 370 14.68 8.16 -9.80
N HIS A 371 13.64 8.12 -10.64
CA HIS A 371 13.19 6.89 -11.30
C HIS A 371 13.88 6.63 -12.64
N HIS A 372 14.66 7.57 -13.15
CA HIS A 372 15.25 7.51 -14.49
C HIS A 372 14.22 7.27 -15.60
N ALA A 373 13.01 7.85 -15.44
CA ALA A 373 11.88 7.74 -16.34
C ALA A 373 11.31 9.11 -16.66
N LYS A 374 10.86 9.35 -17.88
CA LYS A 374 10.23 10.60 -18.30
C LYS A 374 8.72 10.53 -17.99
N ILE A 375 8.20 11.51 -17.25
CA ILE A 375 6.78 11.62 -16.93
C ILE A 375 6.11 12.55 -17.95
N THR A 376 5.08 12.04 -18.64
CA THR A 376 4.34 12.80 -19.65
C THR A 376 3.36 13.77 -19.02
N ASP A 377 3.00 14.85 -19.72
CA ASP A 377 1.98 15.78 -19.23
C ASP A 377 0.60 15.10 -19.09
N GLU A 378 0.30 14.17 -19.98
CA GLU A 378 -0.90 13.32 -19.88
C GLU A 378 -0.91 12.50 -18.58
N ALA A 379 0.24 11.93 -18.14
CA ALA A 379 0.33 11.22 -16.89
C ALA A 379 0.05 12.11 -15.67
N LEU A 380 0.53 13.36 -15.68
CA LEU A 380 0.26 14.33 -14.61
C LEU A 380 -1.23 14.70 -14.54
N GLU A 381 -1.85 14.96 -15.69
CA GLU A 381 -3.28 15.29 -15.77
C GLU A 381 -4.16 14.12 -15.34
N GLU A 382 -3.84 12.91 -15.79
CA GLU A 382 -4.57 11.71 -15.38
C GLU A 382 -4.33 11.37 -13.90
N ALA A 383 -3.13 11.59 -13.35
CA ALA A 383 -2.86 11.39 -11.93
C ALA A 383 -3.75 12.27 -11.05
N VAL A 384 -3.89 13.54 -11.39
CA VAL A 384 -4.78 14.47 -10.66
C VAL A 384 -6.24 14.07 -10.84
N LYS A 385 -6.68 13.82 -12.07
CA LYS A 385 -8.07 13.51 -12.38
C LYS A 385 -8.53 12.17 -11.79
N LEU A 386 -7.70 11.13 -11.90
CA LEU A 386 -8.05 9.81 -11.41
C LEU A 386 -7.97 9.75 -9.89
N SER A 387 -6.97 10.40 -9.27
CA SER A 387 -6.88 10.45 -7.81
C SER A 387 -8.04 11.22 -7.18
N ASP A 388 -8.43 12.35 -7.76
CA ASP A 388 -9.58 13.14 -7.28
C ASP A 388 -10.88 12.34 -7.38
N ARG A 389 -11.07 11.62 -8.48
CA ARG A 389 -12.29 10.87 -8.78
C ARG A 389 -12.38 9.52 -8.04
N TYR A 390 -11.26 8.80 -7.89
CA TYR A 390 -11.26 7.39 -7.48
C TYR A 390 -10.66 7.14 -6.10
N ILE A 391 -9.90 8.08 -5.53
CA ILE A 391 -9.28 7.95 -4.22
C ILE A 391 -9.91 8.98 -3.28
N SER A 392 -10.87 8.52 -2.47
CA SER A 392 -11.65 9.38 -1.55
C SER A 392 -11.12 9.41 -0.12
N ASP A 393 -10.26 8.47 0.26
CA ASP A 393 -9.71 8.33 1.60
C ASP A 393 -8.44 9.15 1.86
N ARG A 394 -7.92 9.81 0.82
CA ARG A 394 -6.72 10.65 0.85
C ARG A 394 -6.96 11.99 0.15
N PHE A 395 -6.13 12.98 0.44
CA PHE A 395 -6.27 14.34 -0.05
C PHE A 395 -5.22 14.71 -1.09
N LEU A 396 -5.56 15.65 -1.98
CA LEU A 396 -4.59 16.27 -2.87
C LEU A 396 -3.64 17.17 -2.06
N PRO A 397 -2.36 17.32 -2.46
CA PRO A 397 -1.72 16.74 -3.64
C PRO A 397 -1.14 15.34 -3.41
N ASP A 398 -1.09 14.85 -2.18
CA ASP A 398 -0.37 13.65 -1.75
C ASP A 398 -0.78 12.42 -2.57
N LYS A 399 -2.10 12.14 -2.67
CA LYS A 399 -2.61 11.00 -3.46
C LYS A 399 -2.19 11.04 -4.94
N ALA A 400 -2.04 12.22 -5.53
CA ALA A 400 -1.61 12.35 -6.92
C ALA A 400 -0.09 12.21 -7.06
N ILE A 401 0.68 12.65 -6.06
CA ILE A 401 2.13 12.46 -5.98
C ILE A 401 2.46 10.98 -5.85
N ASP A 402 1.79 10.28 -4.92
CA ASP A 402 1.98 8.84 -4.70
C ASP A 402 1.70 8.03 -5.97
N LEU A 403 0.65 8.37 -6.74
CA LEU A 403 0.35 7.72 -8.01
C LEU A 403 1.48 7.88 -9.04
N ILE A 404 2.10 9.05 -9.11
CA ILE A 404 3.21 9.30 -10.03
C ILE A 404 4.44 8.51 -9.58
N ASP A 405 4.73 8.51 -8.29
CA ASP A 405 5.87 7.83 -7.70
C ASP A 405 5.78 6.32 -7.94
N GLU A 406 4.64 5.71 -7.61
CA GLU A 406 4.41 4.28 -7.78
C GLU A 406 4.35 3.87 -9.25
N SER A 407 3.70 4.67 -10.12
CA SER A 407 3.67 4.39 -11.55
C SER A 407 5.05 4.45 -12.19
N ALA A 408 5.89 5.38 -11.74
CA ALA A 408 7.27 5.48 -12.23
C ALA A 408 8.13 4.30 -11.74
N ALA A 409 7.93 3.87 -10.49
CA ALA A 409 8.56 2.68 -9.94
C ALA A 409 8.14 1.40 -10.70
N MET A 410 6.83 1.22 -10.96
CA MET A 410 6.29 0.12 -11.72
C MET A 410 6.90 0.02 -13.12
N VAL A 411 6.93 1.13 -13.87
CA VAL A 411 7.53 1.18 -15.22
C VAL A 411 9.01 0.81 -15.19
N ARG A 412 9.74 1.17 -14.14
CA ARG A 412 11.15 0.82 -13.98
C ARG A 412 11.32 -0.67 -13.70
N ILE A 413 10.53 -1.25 -12.78
CA ILE A 413 10.56 -2.68 -12.44
C ILE A 413 10.23 -3.53 -13.65
N ASP A 414 9.14 -3.21 -14.37
CA ASP A 414 8.74 -3.91 -15.60
C ASP A 414 9.84 -3.90 -16.68
N ALA A 415 10.58 -2.81 -16.75
CA ALA A 415 11.68 -2.69 -17.72
C ALA A 415 12.92 -3.50 -17.28
N GLU A 416 13.15 -3.67 -15.98
CA GLU A 416 14.20 -4.50 -15.44
C GLU A 416 13.86 -5.99 -15.59
N ASP A 417 12.62 -6.39 -15.33
CA ASP A 417 12.15 -7.77 -15.51
C ASP A 417 12.22 -8.22 -16.98
N LYS A 418 11.80 -7.36 -17.90
CA LYS A 418 11.95 -7.64 -19.34
C LYS A 418 13.41 -7.79 -19.78
N LYS A 419 14.37 -7.14 -19.09
CA LYS A 419 15.81 -7.32 -19.33
C LYS A 419 16.32 -8.62 -18.73
N ASN A 420 15.84 -9.02 -17.57
CA ASN A 420 16.25 -10.24 -16.89
C ASN A 420 15.76 -11.52 -17.59
N HIS A 421 14.68 -11.44 -18.35
CA HIS A 421 14.16 -12.56 -19.16
C HIS A 421 14.86 -12.71 -20.52
N GLN A 422 15.71 -11.74 -20.93
CA GLN A 422 16.59 -11.91 -22.09
C GLN A 422 17.98 -12.28 -21.59
N PRO A 423 18.58 -13.41 -22.08
CA PRO A 423 19.94 -13.77 -21.69
C PRO A 423 20.87 -12.58 -21.95
N SER A 424 21.58 -12.17 -20.91
CA SER A 424 22.48 -11.02 -20.99
C SER A 424 23.52 -11.26 -22.09
N LEU A 425 24.00 -10.19 -22.75
CA LEU A 425 25.07 -10.34 -23.72
C LEU A 425 26.31 -10.98 -23.11
N GLU A 426 26.50 -10.83 -21.81
CA GLU A 426 27.59 -11.44 -21.03
C GLU A 426 27.32 -12.92 -20.76
N SER A 427 26.09 -13.35 -20.50
CA SER A 427 25.71 -14.77 -20.43
C SER A 427 25.86 -15.46 -21.78
N GLN A 428 25.39 -14.83 -22.89
CA GLN A 428 25.59 -15.36 -24.23
C GLN A 428 27.05 -15.50 -24.61
N LEU A 429 27.92 -14.60 -24.10
CA LEU A 429 29.35 -14.68 -24.31
C LEU A 429 29.96 -15.88 -23.56
N GLU A 430 29.49 -16.15 -22.35
CA GLU A 430 29.93 -17.27 -21.53
C GLU A 430 29.47 -18.61 -22.10
N ASP A 431 28.21 -18.68 -22.58
CA ASP A 431 27.69 -19.85 -23.32
C ASP A 431 28.49 -20.14 -24.60
N LEU A 432 28.84 -19.09 -25.37
CA LEU A 432 29.66 -19.24 -26.56
C LEU A 432 31.10 -19.71 -26.23
N ARG A 433 31.64 -19.31 -25.12
CA ARG A 433 32.93 -19.79 -24.63
C ARG A 433 32.93 -21.26 -24.28
N THR A 434 31.89 -21.66 -23.52
CA THR A 434 31.68 -23.06 -23.14
C THR A 434 31.51 -23.94 -24.36
N GLN A 435 30.67 -23.55 -25.32
CA GLN A 435 30.50 -24.28 -26.59
C GLN A 435 31.77 -24.35 -27.43
N LYS A 436 32.58 -23.29 -27.40
CA LYS A 436 33.89 -23.27 -28.08
C LYS A 436 34.87 -24.24 -27.43
N GLU A 437 34.95 -24.30 -26.10
CA GLU A 437 35.76 -25.25 -25.35
C GLU A 437 35.31 -26.70 -25.61
N GLU A 438 34.03 -26.96 -25.62
CA GLU A 438 33.49 -28.28 -25.99
C GLU A 438 33.83 -28.67 -27.44
N ALA A 439 33.78 -27.71 -28.39
CA ALA A 439 34.16 -27.98 -29.79
C ALA A 439 35.65 -28.27 -29.94
N ILE A 440 36.52 -27.63 -29.12
CA ILE A 440 37.97 -27.89 -29.10
C ILE A 440 38.25 -29.28 -28.50
N ASP A 441 37.56 -29.66 -27.40
CA ASP A 441 37.71 -30.97 -26.77
C ASP A 441 37.28 -32.11 -27.68
N ASN A 442 36.25 -31.85 -28.51
CA ASN A 442 35.74 -32.80 -29.51
C ASN A 442 36.59 -32.77 -30.82
N GLN A 443 37.65 -31.98 -30.91
CA GLN A 443 38.52 -31.81 -32.08
C GLN A 443 37.83 -31.26 -33.34
N ASP A 444 36.70 -30.59 -33.15
CA ASP A 444 35.95 -29.90 -34.24
C ASP A 444 36.43 -28.46 -34.40
N PHE A 445 37.57 -28.31 -35.08
CA PHE A 445 38.23 -27.02 -35.23
C PHE A 445 37.51 -26.02 -36.13
N ASP A 446 36.69 -26.52 -37.07
CA ASP A 446 35.88 -25.65 -37.97
C ASP A 446 34.73 -24.99 -37.17
N ARG A 447 34.10 -25.76 -36.33
CA ARG A 447 33.08 -25.25 -35.40
C ARG A 447 33.67 -24.30 -34.35
N ALA A 448 34.82 -24.61 -33.77
CA ALA A 448 35.51 -23.76 -32.84
C ALA A 448 35.91 -22.41 -33.46
N ALA A 449 36.34 -22.39 -34.75
CA ALA A 449 36.68 -21.17 -35.48
C ALA A 449 35.43 -20.29 -35.73
N THR A 450 34.30 -20.86 -36.06
CA THR A 450 33.01 -20.13 -36.24
C THR A 450 32.53 -19.54 -34.93
N LEU A 451 32.57 -20.29 -33.82
CA LEU A 451 32.20 -19.82 -32.47
C LEU A 451 33.11 -18.69 -31.98
N ARG A 452 34.41 -18.73 -32.33
CA ARG A 452 35.38 -17.65 -32.02
C ARG A 452 35.03 -16.35 -32.77
N GLN A 453 34.59 -16.43 -34.02
CA GLN A 453 34.14 -15.23 -34.75
C GLN A 453 32.88 -14.63 -34.10
N GLN A 454 31.95 -15.47 -33.65
CA GLN A 454 30.76 -15.02 -32.93
C GLN A 454 31.09 -14.41 -31.57
N GLU A 455 32.08 -14.98 -30.83
CA GLU A 455 32.61 -14.43 -29.57
C GLU A 455 33.16 -13.02 -29.76
N LEU A 456 34.00 -12.82 -30.79
CA LEU A 456 34.58 -11.51 -31.10
C LEU A 456 33.54 -10.48 -31.50
N ALA A 457 32.56 -10.87 -32.34
CA ALA A 457 31.45 -9.98 -32.74
C ALA A 457 30.55 -9.57 -31.57
N LEU A 458 30.34 -10.50 -30.63
CA LEU A 458 29.59 -10.22 -29.42
C LEU A 458 30.32 -9.32 -28.45
N LYS A 459 31.63 -9.51 -28.31
CA LYS A 459 32.51 -8.68 -27.50
C LYS A 459 32.57 -7.25 -28.02
N ASP A 460 32.69 -7.06 -29.33
CA ASP A 460 32.61 -5.74 -29.97
C ASP A 460 31.23 -5.07 -29.73
N LYS A 461 30.15 -5.83 -29.73
CA LYS A 461 28.82 -5.30 -29.40
C LYS A 461 28.73 -4.84 -27.93
N ILE A 462 29.32 -5.59 -27.00
CA ILE A 462 29.40 -5.24 -25.57
C ILE A 462 30.19 -3.96 -25.37
N ASP A 463 31.37 -3.85 -25.99
CA ASP A 463 32.25 -2.68 -25.86
C ASP A 463 31.61 -1.43 -26.48
N ARG A 464 30.99 -1.53 -27.63
CA ARG A 464 30.20 -0.43 -28.25
C ARG A 464 29.03 0.00 -27.36
N LYS A 465 28.36 -0.96 -26.68
CA LYS A 465 27.26 -0.67 -25.75
C LYS A 465 27.82 0.04 -24.52
N LYS A 466 28.94 -0.37 -23.95
CA LYS A 466 29.60 0.28 -22.81
C LYS A 466 30.07 1.72 -23.15
N GLN A 467 30.65 1.92 -24.31
CA GLN A 467 31.05 3.27 -24.78
C GLN A 467 29.86 4.19 -25.03
N ARG A 468 28.77 3.67 -25.61
CA ARG A 468 27.53 4.45 -25.80
C ARG A 468 26.83 4.81 -24.47
N THR A 469 27.01 3.99 -23.44
CA THR A 469 26.44 4.26 -22.11
C THR A 469 27.23 5.33 -21.36
N GLN A 470 28.52 5.43 -21.59
CA GLN A 470 29.40 6.46 -21.01
C GLN A 470 29.26 7.85 -21.68
N GLN A 471 28.77 7.93 -22.91
CA GLN A 471 28.61 9.18 -23.67
C GLN A 471 27.18 9.76 -23.68
N LYS A 472 26.21 9.14 -22.97
CA LYS A 472 24.85 9.65 -22.98
C LYS A 472 24.63 10.69 -21.89
N ASP A 473 24.14 11.84 -22.32
CA ASP A 473 23.60 12.89 -21.47
C ASP A 473 22.65 12.30 -20.42
N SER A 474 22.85 12.72 -19.18
CA SER A 474 22.16 12.22 -17.99
C SER A 474 20.65 12.45 -17.96
N HIS A 475 20.08 13.13 -18.97
CA HIS A 475 18.67 13.57 -18.97
C HIS A 475 17.78 12.92 -20.06
N ASN A 476 18.30 11.98 -20.85
CA ASN A 476 17.51 11.35 -21.91
C ASN A 476 17.00 9.95 -21.46
N TYR A 477 16.02 9.94 -20.58
CA TYR A 477 15.39 8.72 -20.09
C TYR A 477 14.62 8.01 -21.21
N LYS A 478 14.87 6.70 -21.39
CA LYS A 478 14.18 5.86 -22.37
C LYS A 478 12.80 5.41 -21.92
N LEU A 479 12.60 5.34 -20.61
CA LEU A 479 11.34 4.94 -20.00
C LEU A 479 10.40 6.12 -19.98
N LYS A 480 9.11 5.88 -20.24
CA LYS A 480 8.07 6.91 -20.19
C LYS A 480 6.92 6.43 -19.32
N VAL A 481 6.50 7.27 -18.41
CA VAL A 481 5.27 7.09 -17.63
C VAL A 481 4.14 7.77 -18.38
N THR A 482 3.11 7.01 -18.72
CA THR A 482 1.94 7.46 -19.49
C THR A 482 0.69 7.47 -18.62
N GLY A 483 -0.39 8.08 -19.09
CA GLY A 483 -1.69 8.04 -18.42
C GLY A 483 -2.23 6.61 -18.22
N GLU A 484 -1.84 5.64 -19.06
CA GLU A 484 -2.22 4.24 -18.91
C GLU A 484 -1.55 3.60 -17.68
N ASN A 485 -0.28 3.93 -17.42
CA ASN A 485 0.42 3.44 -16.23
C ASN A 485 -0.23 3.98 -14.95
N ILE A 486 -0.61 5.26 -14.92
CA ILE A 486 -1.37 5.86 -13.82
C ILE A 486 -2.70 5.12 -13.62
N ALA A 487 -3.45 4.88 -14.70
CA ALA A 487 -4.72 4.18 -14.64
C ALA A 487 -4.56 2.74 -14.11
N GLN A 488 -3.45 2.07 -14.43
CA GLN A 488 -3.16 0.74 -13.92
C GLN A 488 -2.96 0.75 -12.40
N VAL A 489 -2.15 1.67 -11.87
CA VAL A 489 -1.93 1.78 -10.42
C VAL A 489 -3.22 2.15 -9.69
N VAL A 490 -4.02 3.09 -10.23
CA VAL A 490 -5.33 3.40 -9.64
C VAL A 490 -6.24 2.17 -9.65
N ALA A 491 -6.21 1.36 -10.71
CA ALA A 491 -6.99 0.12 -10.78
C ALA A 491 -6.55 -0.89 -9.71
N GLU A 492 -5.25 -1.00 -9.44
CA GLU A 492 -4.71 -1.87 -8.40
C GLU A 492 -5.12 -1.39 -6.99
N TRP A 493 -5.10 -0.07 -6.75
CA TRP A 493 -5.49 0.49 -5.45
C TRP A 493 -7.00 0.40 -5.17
N THR A 494 -7.81 0.65 -6.19
CA THR A 494 -9.27 0.79 -6.03
C THR A 494 -10.05 -0.45 -6.42
N GLY A 495 -9.40 -1.42 -7.07
CA GLY A 495 -10.06 -2.60 -7.65
C GLY A 495 -10.91 -2.30 -8.89
N VAL A 496 -10.91 -1.06 -9.40
CA VAL A 496 -11.69 -0.65 -10.58
C VAL A 496 -10.88 -0.90 -11.86
N PRO A 497 -11.34 -1.69 -12.82
CA PRO A 497 -10.61 -2.00 -14.05
C PRO A 497 -10.56 -0.80 -15.01
N LEU A 498 -9.74 0.21 -14.67
CA LEU A 498 -9.63 1.48 -15.42
C LEU A 498 -8.93 1.35 -16.77
N THR A 499 -8.08 0.35 -16.98
CA THR A 499 -7.32 0.14 -18.21
C THR A 499 -8.19 -0.27 -19.40
N GLN A 500 -9.38 -0.80 -19.13
CA GLN A 500 -10.36 -1.19 -20.16
C GLN A 500 -11.36 -0.08 -20.53
N LEU A 501 -11.30 1.09 -19.88
CA LEU A 501 -12.40 2.06 -19.85
C LEU A 501 -12.38 3.14 -20.95
N LYS A 502 -11.24 3.45 -21.59
CA LYS A 502 -11.16 4.61 -22.50
C LYS A 502 -11.85 4.47 -23.87
N LYS A 503 -12.00 3.26 -24.41
CA LYS A 503 -12.75 3.04 -25.67
C LYS A 503 -13.91 2.06 -25.52
N SER A 504 -13.79 1.06 -24.65
CA SER A 504 -14.80 0.03 -24.46
C SER A 504 -15.93 0.43 -23.50
N GLU A 505 -15.75 1.47 -22.65
CA GLU A 505 -16.79 1.90 -21.69
C GLU A 505 -18.01 2.48 -22.42
N SER A 506 -17.79 3.34 -23.39
CA SER A 506 -18.90 3.90 -24.20
C SER A 506 -19.64 2.80 -24.95
N GLU A 507 -18.92 1.84 -25.54
CA GLU A 507 -19.53 0.70 -26.25
C GLU A 507 -20.25 -0.24 -25.28
N ARG A 508 -19.69 -0.50 -24.09
CA ARG A 508 -20.32 -1.30 -23.03
C ARG A 508 -21.59 -0.63 -22.52
N LEU A 509 -21.55 0.68 -22.25
CA LEU A 509 -22.71 1.44 -21.80
C LEU A 509 -23.81 1.51 -22.86
N VAL A 510 -23.45 1.63 -24.14
CA VAL A 510 -24.40 1.55 -25.25
C VAL A 510 -25.04 0.17 -25.33
N ASN A 511 -24.26 -0.90 -25.13
CA ASN A 511 -24.72 -2.29 -25.18
C ASN A 511 -25.14 -2.85 -23.81
N LEU A 512 -25.25 -2.01 -22.75
CA LEU A 512 -25.53 -2.45 -21.37
C LEU A 512 -26.78 -3.34 -21.28
N GLU A 513 -27.83 -3.00 -22.01
CA GLU A 513 -29.06 -3.80 -22.06
C GLU A 513 -28.78 -5.23 -22.53
N LYS A 514 -27.98 -5.41 -23.57
CA LYS A 514 -27.63 -6.75 -24.08
C LYS A 514 -26.79 -7.53 -23.07
N VAL A 515 -25.87 -6.86 -22.39
CA VAL A 515 -25.03 -7.49 -21.35
C VAL A 515 -25.89 -7.95 -20.18
N LEU A 516 -26.83 -7.13 -19.72
CA LEU A 516 -27.73 -7.49 -18.63
C LEU A 516 -28.66 -8.65 -19.02
N HIS A 517 -29.19 -8.66 -20.27
CA HIS A 517 -30.04 -9.75 -20.78
C HIS A 517 -29.32 -11.09 -20.95
N GLN A 518 -27.97 -11.14 -20.96
CA GLN A 518 -27.25 -12.41 -20.95
C GLN A 518 -27.49 -13.20 -19.64
N ARG A 519 -27.82 -12.50 -18.56
CA ARG A 519 -28.06 -13.09 -17.23
C ARG A 519 -29.49 -12.96 -16.75
N VAL A 520 -30.14 -11.84 -17.04
CA VAL A 520 -31.52 -11.56 -16.63
C VAL A 520 -32.46 -11.84 -17.79
N ILE A 521 -33.25 -12.87 -17.65
CA ILE A 521 -34.22 -13.30 -18.65
C ILE A 521 -35.55 -12.63 -18.39
N GLY A 522 -36.18 -12.13 -19.45
CA GLY A 522 -37.38 -11.29 -19.33
C GLY A 522 -37.03 -9.93 -18.72
N GLN A 523 -38.05 -9.30 -18.10
CA GLN A 523 -37.90 -8.01 -17.40
C GLN A 523 -37.35 -6.88 -18.30
N ASP A 524 -37.73 -6.85 -19.58
CA ASP A 524 -37.18 -5.94 -20.61
C ASP A 524 -37.34 -4.46 -20.20
N GLU A 525 -38.48 -4.12 -19.61
CA GLU A 525 -38.74 -2.77 -19.11
C GLU A 525 -37.78 -2.38 -17.97
N ALA A 526 -37.58 -3.30 -17.01
CA ALA A 526 -36.66 -3.09 -15.88
C ALA A 526 -35.22 -2.87 -16.36
N VAL A 527 -34.72 -3.73 -17.24
CA VAL A 527 -33.38 -3.65 -17.81
C VAL A 527 -33.20 -2.35 -18.59
N THR A 528 -34.17 -1.98 -19.42
CA THR A 528 -34.12 -0.75 -20.22
C THR A 528 -34.10 0.51 -19.35
N VAL A 529 -34.93 0.58 -18.30
CA VAL A 529 -34.99 1.74 -17.39
C VAL A 529 -33.67 1.88 -16.63
N VAL A 530 -33.13 0.78 -16.07
CA VAL A 530 -31.83 0.79 -15.39
C VAL A 530 -30.72 1.24 -16.33
N ALA A 531 -30.64 0.67 -17.54
CA ALA A 531 -29.59 1.01 -18.50
C ALA A 531 -29.66 2.48 -18.95
N LYS A 532 -30.87 3.03 -19.12
CA LYS A 532 -31.06 4.47 -19.43
C LYS A 532 -30.62 5.38 -18.28
N ALA A 533 -30.97 5.05 -17.05
CA ALA A 533 -30.58 5.83 -15.89
C ALA A 533 -29.05 5.84 -15.70
N ILE A 534 -28.39 4.69 -15.82
CA ILE A 534 -26.94 4.55 -15.75
C ILE A 534 -26.24 5.34 -16.87
N ARG A 535 -26.74 5.25 -18.11
CA ARG A 535 -26.20 6.04 -19.24
C ARG A 535 -26.30 7.53 -18.97
N ARG A 536 -27.46 8.00 -18.45
CA ARG A 536 -27.66 9.42 -18.07
C ARG A 536 -26.67 9.88 -17.00
N ALA A 537 -26.42 9.06 -15.98
CA ALA A 537 -25.46 9.39 -14.94
C ALA A 537 -24.01 9.44 -15.47
N ARG A 538 -23.61 8.47 -16.29
CA ARG A 538 -22.24 8.39 -16.82
C ARG A 538 -21.93 9.39 -17.93
N SER A 539 -22.94 9.91 -18.61
CA SER A 539 -22.78 10.99 -19.62
C SER A 539 -22.54 12.38 -19.00
N GLY A 540 -22.51 12.49 -17.68
CA GLY A 540 -22.29 13.77 -17.00
C GLY A 540 -23.52 14.70 -16.95
N LEU A 541 -24.69 14.20 -17.33
CA LEU A 541 -25.94 14.96 -17.31
C LEU A 541 -26.66 14.94 -15.94
N LYS A 542 -26.19 14.11 -15.01
CA LYS A 542 -26.71 14.02 -13.65
C LYS A 542 -25.89 14.90 -12.71
N ASP A 543 -26.50 15.35 -11.62
CA ASP A 543 -25.84 16.07 -10.54
C ASP A 543 -24.68 15.22 -9.97
N PRO A 544 -23.43 15.70 -9.98
CA PRO A 544 -22.26 14.96 -9.51
C PRO A 544 -22.25 14.74 -8.00
N SER A 545 -23.08 15.45 -7.24
CA SER A 545 -23.20 15.27 -5.78
C SER A 545 -23.98 14.03 -5.39
N ARG A 546 -24.73 13.39 -6.30
CA ARG A 546 -25.61 12.23 -6.02
C ARG A 546 -24.97 10.90 -6.44
N PRO A 547 -25.42 9.76 -5.87
CA PRO A 547 -25.02 8.42 -6.33
C PRO A 547 -25.23 8.22 -7.83
N ILE A 548 -24.50 7.29 -8.46
CA ILE A 548 -24.64 6.96 -9.90
C ILE A 548 -26.10 6.65 -10.25
N GLY A 549 -26.78 5.88 -9.39
CA GLY A 549 -28.18 5.54 -9.55
C GLY A 549 -28.83 5.11 -8.25
N SER A 550 -30.09 5.44 -8.06
CA SER A 550 -30.90 4.99 -6.95
C SER A 550 -32.19 4.36 -7.48
N PHE A 551 -32.39 3.07 -7.18
CA PHE A 551 -33.46 2.27 -7.75
C PHE A 551 -34.27 1.59 -6.67
N MET A 552 -35.59 1.55 -6.85
CA MET A 552 -36.47 0.71 -6.06
C MET A 552 -37.05 -0.40 -6.93
N PHE A 553 -36.70 -1.66 -6.62
CA PHE A 553 -37.17 -2.86 -7.32
C PHE A 553 -38.33 -3.48 -6.56
N LEU A 554 -39.53 -3.44 -7.15
CA LEU A 554 -40.77 -3.91 -6.58
C LEU A 554 -41.26 -5.14 -7.35
N GLY A 555 -41.90 -6.08 -6.67
CA GLY A 555 -42.53 -7.23 -7.32
C GLY A 555 -42.40 -8.53 -6.54
N PRO A 556 -42.96 -9.64 -7.06
CA PRO A 556 -42.99 -10.93 -6.38
C PRO A 556 -41.61 -11.49 -6.07
N THR A 557 -41.54 -12.48 -5.18
CA THR A 557 -40.28 -13.18 -4.88
C THR A 557 -39.84 -14.04 -6.07
N GLY A 558 -38.54 -14.13 -6.30
CA GLY A 558 -37.95 -15.02 -7.32
C GLY A 558 -38.12 -14.58 -8.78
N VAL A 559 -38.43 -13.29 -9.04
CA VAL A 559 -38.57 -12.73 -10.41
C VAL A 559 -37.28 -12.15 -11.00
N GLY A 560 -36.18 -12.16 -10.25
CA GLY A 560 -34.85 -11.72 -10.75
C GLY A 560 -34.37 -10.36 -10.20
N LYS A 561 -35.00 -9.77 -9.16
CA LYS A 561 -34.57 -8.48 -8.56
C LYS A 561 -33.10 -8.51 -8.12
N THR A 562 -32.71 -9.47 -7.30
CA THR A 562 -31.33 -9.63 -6.81
C THR A 562 -30.37 -10.02 -7.93
N GLU A 563 -30.83 -10.78 -8.94
CA GLU A 563 -30.00 -11.17 -10.09
C GLU A 563 -29.68 -9.97 -10.99
N LEU A 564 -30.63 -9.05 -11.19
CA LEU A 564 -30.35 -7.80 -11.91
C LEU A 564 -29.32 -6.93 -11.16
N ALA A 565 -29.36 -6.89 -9.83
CA ALA A 565 -28.36 -6.18 -9.03
C ALA A 565 -26.96 -6.80 -9.20
N LYS A 566 -26.84 -8.14 -9.19
CA LYS A 566 -25.60 -8.86 -9.45
C LYS A 566 -25.07 -8.63 -10.85
N ALA A 567 -25.97 -8.75 -11.85
CA ALA A 567 -25.61 -8.51 -13.25
C ALA A 567 -25.12 -7.08 -13.46
N LEU A 568 -25.73 -6.10 -12.76
CA LEU A 568 -25.32 -4.71 -12.81
C LEU A 568 -23.95 -4.49 -12.15
N ALA A 569 -23.67 -5.13 -11.00
CA ALA A 569 -22.35 -5.08 -10.36
C ALA A 569 -21.25 -5.62 -11.28
N ALA A 570 -21.48 -6.79 -11.87
CA ALA A 570 -20.53 -7.38 -12.84
C ALA A 570 -20.34 -6.51 -14.10
N ALA A 571 -21.42 -5.93 -14.62
CA ALA A 571 -21.36 -5.09 -15.84
C ALA A 571 -20.67 -3.75 -15.59
N MET A 572 -20.89 -3.12 -14.43
CA MET A 572 -20.42 -1.78 -14.10
C MET A 572 -19.06 -1.78 -13.40
N PHE A 573 -18.82 -2.74 -12.51
CA PHE A 573 -17.66 -2.77 -11.62
C PHE A 573 -16.77 -4.02 -11.80
N GLY A 574 -17.07 -4.84 -12.81
CA GLY A 574 -16.21 -5.94 -13.26
C GLY A 574 -16.38 -7.27 -12.52
N SER A 575 -16.89 -7.29 -11.27
CA SER A 575 -17.20 -8.51 -10.50
C SER A 575 -18.55 -8.41 -9.81
N GLU A 576 -19.17 -9.57 -9.56
CA GLU A 576 -20.34 -9.69 -8.69
C GLU A 576 -20.00 -9.39 -7.22
N ASP A 577 -18.75 -9.60 -6.83
CA ASP A 577 -18.25 -9.37 -5.46
C ASP A 577 -18.29 -7.87 -5.09
N ASN A 578 -18.31 -6.99 -6.11
CA ASN A 578 -18.51 -5.56 -5.91
C ASN A 578 -19.98 -5.21 -5.62
N MET A 579 -20.69 -6.12 -4.96
CA MET A 579 -22.05 -5.91 -4.43
C MET A 579 -22.09 -6.05 -2.92
N ILE A 580 -22.38 -4.95 -2.24
CA ILE A 580 -22.61 -4.90 -0.80
C ILE A 580 -24.09 -5.21 -0.55
N ARG A 581 -24.37 -6.41 -0.04
CA ARG A 581 -25.73 -6.80 0.32
C ARG A 581 -25.97 -6.58 1.82
N ILE A 582 -27.09 -5.91 2.14
CA ILE A 582 -27.58 -5.69 3.49
C ILE A 582 -29.04 -6.14 3.53
N ASP A 583 -29.34 -7.08 4.42
CA ASP A 583 -30.71 -7.56 4.64
C ASP A 583 -31.40 -6.64 5.64
N MET A 584 -32.44 -5.94 5.18
CA MET A 584 -33.16 -4.97 6.01
C MET A 584 -34.03 -5.64 7.10
N SER A 585 -34.23 -6.95 7.06
CA SER A 585 -34.90 -7.68 8.13
C SER A 585 -34.08 -7.68 9.45
N GLU A 586 -32.78 -7.42 9.39
CA GLU A 586 -31.92 -7.27 10.57
C GLU A 586 -32.08 -5.88 11.23
N TYR A 587 -32.76 -4.95 10.58
CA TYR A 587 -32.88 -3.53 10.96
C TYR A 587 -34.35 -3.11 11.25
N MET A 588 -35.15 -4.01 11.82
CA MET A 588 -36.52 -3.76 12.18
C MET A 588 -36.66 -2.84 13.41
N GLU A 589 -35.70 -2.85 14.31
CA GLU A 589 -35.73 -2.09 15.54
C GLU A 589 -35.07 -0.72 15.40
N LYS A 590 -35.55 0.27 16.13
CA LYS A 590 -35.01 1.64 16.12
C LYS A 590 -33.55 1.71 16.41
N TYR A 591 -33.05 0.91 17.34
CA TYR A 591 -31.62 0.89 17.72
C TYR A 591 -30.70 0.24 16.66
N SER A 592 -31.27 -0.48 15.72
CA SER A 592 -30.50 -1.14 14.67
C SER A 592 -29.88 -0.13 13.68
N THR A 593 -30.40 1.11 13.61
CA THR A 593 -29.81 2.15 12.75
C THR A 593 -28.36 2.47 13.09
N SER A 594 -28.00 2.40 14.39
CA SER A 594 -26.61 2.58 14.84
C SER A 594 -25.68 1.50 14.31
N ARG A 595 -26.14 0.31 13.98
CA ARG A 595 -25.32 -0.74 13.35
C ARG A 595 -24.96 -0.40 11.90
N LEU A 596 -25.74 0.44 11.20
CA LEU A 596 -25.45 0.85 9.83
C LEU A 596 -24.34 1.91 9.78
N ILE A 597 -24.34 2.86 10.73
CA ILE A 597 -23.43 4.02 10.75
C ILE A 597 -22.35 3.93 11.84
N GLY A 598 -22.50 2.99 12.78
CA GLY A 598 -21.65 2.84 13.96
C GLY A 598 -22.33 3.29 15.25
N ALA A 599 -21.88 2.79 16.38
CA ALA A 599 -22.38 3.17 17.71
C ALA A 599 -21.81 4.53 18.12
N ALA A 600 -22.58 5.32 18.87
CA ALA A 600 -22.11 6.59 19.42
C ALA A 600 -20.96 6.37 20.45
N PRO A 601 -20.09 7.36 20.67
CA PRO A 601 -19.01 7.27 21.65
C PRO A 601 -19.53 6.83 23.02
N GLY A 602 -18.88 5.83 23.62
CA GLY A 602 -19.26 5.28 24.93
C GLY A 602 -20.25 4.10 24.90
N TYR A 603 -20.74 3.70 23.72
CA TYR A 603 -21.61 2.51 23.58
C TYR A 603 -20.80 1.31 23.05
N VAL A 604 -21.25 0.10 23.41
CA VAL A 604 -20.65 -1.17 22.94
C VAL A 604 -20.72 -1.22 21.42
N GLY A 605 -19.59 -1.57 20.75
CA GLY A 605 -19.48 -1.62 19.29
C GLY A 605 -19.01 -0.31 18.63
N TYR A 606 -18.58 0.71 19.39
CA TYR A 606 -18.03 1.95 18.83
C TYR A 606 -16.80 1.72 17.95
N ASP A 607 -15.90 0.80 18.34
CA ASP A 607 -14.67 0.51 17.60
C ASP A 607 -14.89 -0.31 16.32
N GLU A 608 -15.99 -1.07 16.25
CA GLU A 608 -16.32 -1.95 15.11
C GLU A 608 -16.75 -1.17 13.85
N GLY A 609 -17.15 0.11 14.00
CA GLY A 609 -17.65 0.93 12.89
C GLY A 609 -19.05 0.53 12.41
N GLY A 610 -19.59 1.24 11.43
CA GLY A 610 -20.92 0.96 10.85
C GLY A 610 -20.82 -0.07 9.72
N GLN A 611 -21.75 -1.03 9.70
CA GLN A 611 -21.75 -2.10 8.69
C GLN A 611 -21.92 -1.59 7.25
N LEU A 612 -22.70 -0.54 7.03
CA LEU A 612 -22.86 0.08 5.72
C LEU A 612 -21.69 1.01 5.41
N THR A 613 -21.37 1.91 6.33
CA THR A 613 -20.35 2.94 6.13
C THR A 613 -18.98 2.34 5.95
N GLU A 614 -18.61 1.33 6.73
CA GLU A 614 -17.29 0.68 6.63
C GLU A 614 -17.14 -0.13 5.32
N LYS A 615 -18.19 -0.90 4.93
CA LYS A 615 -18.15 -1.65 3.67
C LYS A 615 -18.05 -0.74 2.44
N VAL A 616 -18.79 0.39 2.43
CA VAL A 616 -18.72 1.35 1.32
C VAL A 616 -17.37 2.08 1.31
N ARG A 617 -16.79 2.37 2.47
CA ARG A 617 -15.46 2.96 2.57
C ARG A 617 -14.37 2.03 1.99
N GLN A 618 -14.50 0.71 2.24
CA GLN A 618 -13.58 -0.29 1.69
C GLN A 618 -13.82 -0.54 0.19
N HIS A 619 -15.08 -0.47 -0.26
CA HIS A 619 -15.48 -0.70 -1.65
C HIS A 619 -16.34 0.46 -2.18
N PRO A 620 -15.73 1.62 -2.47
CA PRO A 620 -16.47 2.82 -2.89
C PRO A 620 -17.12 2.68 -4.28
N TYR A 621 -16.68 1.70 -5.08
CA TYR A 621 -17.25 1.36 -6.39
C TYR A 621 -18.04 0.07 -6.28
N SER A 622 -19.27 0.16 -5.80
CA SER A 622 -20.09 -1.01 -5.54
C SER A 622 -21.57 -0.77 -5.82
N VAL A 623 -22.30 -1.86 -5.96
CA VAL A 623 -23.75 -1.87 -5.90
C VAL A 623 -24.15 -2.12 -4.45
N VAL A 624 -24.81 -1.18 -3.82
CA VAL A 624 -25.38 -1.34 -2.47
C VAL A 624 -26.81 -1.86 -2.62
N LEU A 625 -26.99 -3.12 -2.28
CA LEU A 625 -28.31 -3.78 -2.30
C LEU A 625 -28.90 -3.82 -0.89
N LEU A 626 -29.96 -3.08 -0.68
CA LEU A 626 -30.79 -3.10 0.53
C LEU A 626 -31.99 -4.03 0.27
N ASP A 627 -31.87 -5.27 0.73
CA ASP A 627 -32.86 -6.33 0.45
C ASP A 627 -33.99 -6.28 1.48
N GLU A 628 -35.23 -6.53 1.05
CA GLU A 628 -36.47 -6.52 1.88
C GLU A 628 -36.70 -5.18 2.62
N ALA A 629 -36.58 -4.07 1.88
CA ALA A 629 -36.64 -2.71 2.41
C ALA A 629 -37.89 -2.43 3.25
N GLU A 630 -39.03 -3.11 2.96
CA GLU A 630 -40.26 -3.00 3.72
C GLU A 630 -40.16 -3.47 5.16
N LYS A 631 -39.15 -4.21 5.54
CA LYS A 631 -38.94 -4.68 6.90
C LYS A 631 -38.14 -3.70 7.78
N ALA A 632 -37.45 -2.75 7.17
CA ALA A 632 -36.63 -1.79 7.90
C ALA A 632 -37.46 -0.82 8.75
N HIS A 633 -36.85 -0.40 9.88
CA HIS A 633 -37.42 0.69 10.65
C HIS A 633 -37.46 2.00 9.84
N PRO A 634 -38.49 2.85 9.95
CA PRO A 634 -38.57 4.11 9.19
C PRO A 634 -37.35 5.06 9.33
N ASP A 635 -36.66 5.03 10.46
CA ASP A 635 -35.47 5.85 10.70
C ASP A 635 -34.27 5.47 9.78
N VAL A 636 -34.21 4.24 9.26
CA VAL A 636 -33.23 3.84 8.26
C VAL A 636 -33.37 4.67 6.99
N PHE A 637 -34.60 4.92 6.55
CA PHE A 637 -34.84 5.74 5.35
C PHE A 637 -34.51 7.21 5.57
N ASN A 638 -34.60 7.72 6.80
CA ASN A 638 -34.14 9.08 7.12
C ASN A 638 -32.60 9.22 6.96
N LEU A 639 -31.84 8.19 7.34
CA LEU A 639 -30.38 8.17 7.08
C LEU A 639 -30.07 8.12 5.58
N LEU A 640 -30.82 7.32 4.82
CA LEU A 640 -30.62 7.21 3.38
C LEU A 640 -30.98 8.49 2.61
N LEU A 641 -31.81 9.38 3.16
CA LEU A 641 -32.07 10.70 2.55
C LEU A 641 -30.77 11.48 2.35
N GLN A 642 -29.86 11.47 3.32
CA GLN A 642 -28.56 12.14 3.19
C GLN A 642 -27.75 11.55 2.04
N VAL A 643 -27.76 10.22 1.91
CA VAL A 643 -27.04 9.54 0.82
C VAL A 643 -27.63 9.90 -0.55
N LEU A 644 -28.96 9.92 -0.66
CA LEU A 644 -29.67 10.17 -1.93
C LEU A 644 -29.58 11.63 -2.39
N ASP A 645 -29.42 12.59 -1.45
CA ASP A 645 -29.33 14.03 -1.78
C ASP A 645 -27.89 14.50 -1.93
N ASP A 646 -27.07 14.24 -0.90
CA ASP A 646 -25.73 14.81 -0.77
C ASP A 646 -24.64 13.81 -1.21
N GLY A 647 -25.00 12.55 -1.46
CA GLY A 647 -24.07 11.50 -1.90
C GLY A 647 -23.04 11.08 -0.85
N TYR A 648 -23.22 11.43 0.40
CA TYR A 648 -22.38 10.98 1.50
C TYR A 648 -23.21 10.60 2.73
N LEU A 649 -22.59 9.82 3.63
CA LEU A 649 -23.17 9.48 4.94
C LEU A 649 -22.14 9.71 6.02
N THR A 650 -22.49 10.44 7.06
CA THR A 650 -21.58 10.66 8.19
C THR A 650 -21.66 9.47 9.14
N ASP A 651 -20.53 8.84 9.42
CA ASP A 651 -20.45 7.74 10.40
C ASP A 651 -20.47 8.26 11.85
N ALA A 652 -20.56 7.35 12.82
CA ALA A 652 -20.56 7.71 14.24
C ALA A 652 -19.22 8.31 14.73
N LYS A 653 -18.15 8.19 13.97
CA LYS A 653 -16.85 8.81 14.24
C LYS A 653 -16.73 10.20 13.59
N GLY A 654 -17.79 10.74 13.00
CA GLY A 654 -17.83 12.04 12.31
C GLY A 654 -17.25 12.03 10.90
N ARG A 655 -16.80 10.88 10.37
CA ARG A 655 -16.19 10.78 9.05
C ARG A 655 -17.26 10.76 7.97
N ARG A 656 -17.05 11.47 6.88
CA ARG A 656 -17.92 11.44 5.70
C ARG A 656 -17.52 10.29 4.79
N VAL A 657 -18.46 9.35 4.59
CA VAL A 657 -18.28 8.22 3.67
C VAL A 657 -18.97 8.54 2.35
N ASP A 658 -18.25 8.46 1.26
CA ASP A 658 -18.68 8.86 -0.08
C ASP A 658 -19.47 7.75 -0.78
N PHE A 659 -20.71 8.06 -1.21
CA PHE A 659 -21.60 7.18 -1.97
C PHE A 659 -21.77 7.63 -3.43
N ARG A 660 -21.11 8.69 -3.88
CA ARG A 660 -21.29 9.24 -5.25
C ARG A 660 -20.94 8.26 -6.33
N ASN A 661 -20.05 7.32 -6.03
CA ASN A 661 -19.62 6.27 -6.95
C ASN A 661 -20.36 4.96 -6.79
N THR A 662 -21.39 4.89 -5.96
CA THR A 662 -22.22 3.70 -5.73
C THR A 662 -23.51 3.71 -6.54
N ILE A 663 -24.08 2.53 -6.73
CA ILE A 663 -25.44 2.33 -7.25
C ILE A 663 -26.26 1.75 -6.09
N ILE A 664 -27.32 2.45 -5.68
CA ILE A 664 -28.17 2.03 -4.58
C ILE A 664 -29.40 1.32 -5.14
N ILE A 665 -29.63 0.09 -4.70
CA ILE A 665 -30.78 -0.72 -5.11
C ILE A 665 -31.51 -1.17 -3.84
N MET A 666 -32.78 -0.84 -3.75
CA MET A 666 -33.67 -1.31 -2.71
C MET A 666 -34.63 -2.32 -3.29
N THR A 667 -34.78 -3.50 -2.70
CA THR A 667 -35.78 -4.47 -3.13
C THR A 667 -36.94 -4.52 -2.16
N SER A 668 -38.13 -4.73 -2.66
CA SER A 668 -39.28 -4.92 -1.83
C SER A 668 -40.32 -5.87 -2.47
N ASN A 669 -41.05 -6.58 -1.62
CA ASN A 669 -42.14 -7.49 -2.01
C ASN A 669 -43.53 -6.88 -1.74
N LEU A 670 -43.58 -5.58 -1.40
CA LEU A 670 -44.84 -4.87 -1.12
C LEU A 670 -45.85 -5.01 -2.27
N GLY A 671 -47.12 -5.25 -1.92
CA GLY A 671 -48.21 -5.36 -2.86
C GLY A 671 -48.30 -6.69 -3.62
N ALA A 672 -47.25 -7.51 -3.63
CA ALA A 672 -47.30 -8.81 -4.30
C ALA A 672 -48.01 -9.90 -3.48
N THR A 673 -47.88 -9.86 -2.16
CA THR A 673 -48.55 -10.78 -1.24
C THR A 673 -50.07 -10.55 -1.18
N GLN A 674 -50.49 -9.30 -1.14
CA GLN A 674 -51.95 -8.99 -1.07
C GLN A 674 -52.70 -9.38 -2.35
N LEU A 675 -52.08 -9.25 -3.52
CA LEU A 675 -52.63 -9.70 -4.80
C LEU A 675 -52.79 -11.22 -4.87
N GLN A 676 -52.04 -11.98 -4.08
CA GLN A 676 -52.21 -13.44 -3.94
C GLN A 676 -53.32 -13.80 -2.99
N ASP A 677 -53.49 -13.03 -1.90
CA ASP A 677 -54.57 -13.27 -0.90
C ASP A 677 -55.97 -12.89 -1.44
N GLU A 678 -56.04 -11.87 -2.33
CA GLU A 678 -57.31 -11.50 -2.98
C GLU A 678 -57.79 -12.54 -4.02
N LYS A 679 -56.95 -13.49 -4.45
CA LYS A 679 -57.35 -14.61 -5.30
C LYS A 679 -58.23 -15.64 -4.59
N GLU A 680 -58.25 -15.68 -3.29
CA GLU A 680 -59.03 -16.66 -2.53
C GLU A 680 -60.50 -16.21 -2.26
N VAL A 681 -60.88 -14.95 -2.54
CA VAL A 681 -62.22 -14.43 -2.20
C VAL A 681 -62.92 -13.84 -3.44
N GLY A 682 -63.60 -14.66 -4.23
CA GLY A 682 -64.61 -14.17 -5.18
C GLY A 682 -64.77 -14.98 -6.46
N PHE A 683 -65.93 -15.54 -6.66
CA PHE A 683 -66.38 -16.11 -7.95
C PHE A 683 -66.47 -15.01 -9.00
N GLY A 684 -65.53 -15.00 -9.98
CA GLY A 684 -65.64 -14.13 -11.15
C GLY A 684 -64.57 -13.02 -11.25
N ALA A 685 -63.58 -12.93 -10.35
CA ALA A 685 -62.50 -11.96 -10.46
C ALA A 685 -61.56 -12.36 -11.61
N LYS A 686 -61.40 -11.46 -12.60
CA LYS A 686 -60.30 -11.55 -13.58
C LYS A 686 -58.97 -11.68 -12.82
N ASP A 687 -58.16 -12.63 -13.24
CA ASP A 687 -56.81 -12.88 -12.65
C ASP A 687 -55.96 -11.63 -12.79
N MET A 688 -56.00 -10.73 -11.79
CA MET A 688 -55.26 -9.45 -11.78
C MET A 688 -53.74 -9.63 -11.83
N SER A 689 -53.23 -10.83 -11.56
CA SER A 689 -51.84 -11.16 -11.74
C SER A 689 -51.42 -11.24 -13.20
N GLN A 690 -52.35 -11.30 -14.14
CA GLN A 690 -52.10 -11.28 -15.58
C GLN A 690 -52.24 -9.86 -16.17
N ASP A 691 -52.82 -8.92 -15.46
CA ASP A 691 -52.88 -7.51 -15.86
C ASP A 691 -51.77 -6.70 -15.17
N TYR A 692 -50.68 -6.54 -15.90
CA TYR A 692 -49.49 -5.78 -15.41
C TYR A 692 -49.83 -4.37 -14.95
N ASN A 693 -50.77 -3.69 -15.62
CA ASN A 693 -51.15 -2.31 -15.27
C ASN A 693 -51.92 -2.24 -13.94
N ALA A 694 -52.81 -3.20 -13.70
CA ALA A 694 -53.53 -3.27 -12.44
C ALA A 694 -52.58 -3.62 -11.27
N MET A 695 -51.69 -4.58 -11.47
CA MET A 695 -50.66 -4.93 -10.50
C MET A 695 -49.72 -3.76 -10.21
N ALA A 696 -49.26 -3.05 -11.23
CA ALA A 696 -48.37 -1.90 -11.08
C ALA A 696 -49.04 -0.74 -10.32
N ALA A 697 -50.36 -0.50 -10.56
CA ALA A 697 -51.13 0.52 -9.85
C ALA A 697 -51.29 0.16 -8.35
N ALA A 698 -51.62 -1.09 -8.03
CA ALA A 698 -51.73 -1.57 -6.65
C ALA A 698 -50.39 -1.49 -5.89
N ILE A 699 -49.30 -1.93 -6.51
CA ILE A 699 -47.95 -1.84 -5.92
C ILE A 699 -47.54 -0.37 -5.67
N LYS A 700 -47.79 0.54 -6.61
CA LYS A 700 -47.53 1.96 -6.45
C LYS A 700 -48.36 2.59 -5.32
N GLN A 701 -49.59 2.17 -5.14
CA GLN A 701 -50.46 2.63 -4.06
C GLN A 701 -49.93 2.18 -2.70
N GLN A 702 -49.59 0.90 -2.56
CA GLN A 702 -49.00 0.36 -1.33
C GLN A 702 -47.64 1.02 -0.99
N MET A 703 -46.79 1.25 -1.97
CA MET A 703 -45.52 1.93 -1.79
C MET A 703 -45.70 3.34 -1.20
N ARG A 704 -46.71 4.08 -1.67
CA ARG A 704 -47.04 5.42 -1.14
C ARG A 704 -47.59 5.40 0.28
N LEU A 705 -48.19 4.31 0.70
CA LEU A 705 -48.66 4.14 2.07
C LEU A 705 -47.52 3.78 3.04
N TYR A 706 -46.51 3.06 2.55
CA TYR A 706 -45.42 2.57 3.38
C TYR A 706 -44.24 3.55 3.48
N PHE A 707 -43.80 4.10 2.35
CA PHE A 707 -42.68 5.03 2.30
C PHE A 707 -43.13 6.49 2.26
N ARG A 708 -42.40 7.35 2.98
CA ARG A 708 -42.71 8.78 3.00
C ARG A 708 -42.50 9.40 1.60
N PRO A 709 -43.35 10.38 1.20
CA PRO A 709 -43.23 11.04 -0.10
C PRO A 709 -41.86 11.67 -0.34
N GLU A 710 -41.23 12.21 0.70
CA GLU A 710 -39.88 12.79 0.62
C GLU A 710 -38.86 11.78 0.13
N PHE A 711 -38.87 10.57 0.65
CA PHE A 711 -37.97 9.49 0.28
C PHE A 711 -38.23 9.02 -1.15
N LEU A 712 -39.49 8.83 -1.53
CA LEU A 712 -39.87 8.37 -2.87
C LEU A 712 -39.45 9.37 -3.97
N ASN A 713 -39.51 10.66 -3.70
CA ASN A 713 -39.14 11.73 -4.63
C ASN A 713 -37.62 11.82 -4.85
N ARG A 714 -36.80 11.16 -4.02
CA ARG A 714 -35.33 11.14 -4.11
C ARG A 714 -34.79 9.94 -4.86
N ILE A 715 -35.63 8.93 -5.06
CA ILE A 715 -35.28 7.75 -5.84
C ILE A 715 -35.35 8.09 -7.32
N ASP A 716 -34.32 7.78 -8.08
CA ASP A 716 -34.26 8.08 -9.51
C ASP A 716 -35.34 7.33 -10.29
N GLU A 717 -35.51 6.04 -10.03
CA GLU A 717 -36.49 5.22 -10.76
C GLU A 717 -37.09 4.12 -9.86
N THR A 718 -38.39 3.94 -9.98
CA THR A 718 -39.13 2.83 -9.36
C THR A 718 -39.49 1.81 -10.42
N ILE A 719 -39.06 0.59 -10.27
CA ILE A 719 -39.11 -0.46 -11.28
C ILE A 719 -39.93 -1.62 -10.76
N ILE A 720 -40.96 -1.99 -11.51
CA ILE A 720 -41.87 -3.05 -11.16
C ILE A 720 -41.57 -4.29 -12.00
N PHE A 721 -41.20 -5.37 -11.32
CA PHE A 721 -40.93 -6.66 -11.92
C PHE A 721 -42.20 -7.46 -12.11
N HIS A 722 -42.39 -8.01 -13.32
CA HIS A 722 -43.52 -8.87 -13.61
C HIS A 722 -43.24 -10.33 -13.24
N SER A 723 -44.32 -11.11 -13.05
CA SER A 723 -44.24 -12.56 -12.84
C SER A 723 -43.65 -13.25 -14.07
N LEU A 724 -42.76 -14.24 -13.86
CA LEU A 724 -42.11 -14.95 -14.94
C LEU A 724 -43.04 -15.86 -15.72
N GLN A 725 -42.95 -15.79 -17.05
CA GLN A 725 -43.73 -16.65 -17.96
C GLN A 725 -43.03 -18.01 -18.16
N LYS A 726 -43.77 -19.02 -18.59
CA LYS A 726 -43.24 -20.37 -18.86
C LYS A 726 -42.04 -20.37 -19.81
N LYS A 727 -42.09 -19.54 -20.85
CA LYS A 727 -40.95 -19.40 -21.80
C LYS A 727 -39.71 -18.85 -21.15
N GLU A 728 -39.83 -17.89 -20.23
CA GLU A 728 -38.74 -17.29 -19.49
C GLU A 728 -38.15 -18.29 -18.50
N LEU A 729 -38.98 -19.11 -17.82
CA LEU A 729 -38.51 -20.19 -16.94
C LEU A 729 -37.65 -21.21 -17.67
N HIS A 730 -37.99 -21.60 -18.92
CA HIS A 730 -37.16 -22.48 -19.72
C HIS A 730 -35.80 -21.88 -20.04
N GLN A 731 -35.79 -20.60 -20.37
CA GLN A 731 -34.52 -19.90 -20.63
C GLN A 731 -33.66 -19.81 -19.38
N ILE A 732 -34.27 -19.57 -18.19
CA ILE A 732 -33.56 -19.55 -16.91
C ILE A 732 -32.96 -20.92 -16.60
N VAL A 733 -33.72 -22.01 -16.76
CA VAL A 733 -33.18 -23.37 -16.58
C VAL A 733 -32.02 -23.63 -17.53
N LYS A 734 -32.12 -23.17 -18.80
CA LYS A 734 -31.02 -23.29 -19.74
C LYS A 734 -29.74 -22.56 -19.31
N LEU A 735 -29.87 -21.36 -18.72
CA LEU A 735 -28.72 -20.63 -18.16
C LEU A 735 -28.12 -21.40 -16.98
N MET A 736 -28.94 -21.88 -16.05
CA MET A 736 -28.50 -22.66 -14.89
C MET A 736 -27.78 -23.94 -15.31
N VAL A 737 -28.28 -24.62 -16.33
CA VAL A 737 -27.64 -25.81 -16.94
C VAL A 737 -26.29 -25.47 -17.58
N ASN A 738 -26.20 -24.32 -18.26
CA ASN A 738 -24.92 -23.86 -18.85
C ASN A 738 -23.88 -23.56 -17.73
N ASP A 739 -24.30 -23.00 -16.62
CA ASP A 739 -23.39 -22.74 -15.50
C ASP A 739 -22.98 -24.04 -14.80
N LEU A 740 -23.88 -25.01 -14.67
CA LEU A 740 -23.55 -26.35 -14.22
C LEU A 740 -22.55 -27.03 -15.18
N ASN A 741 -22.77 -26.91 -16.50
CA ASN A 741 -21.89 -27.48 -17.51
C ASN A 741 -20.47 -26.90 -17.44
N LYS A 742 -20.30 -25.62 -17.18
CA LYS A 742 -18.97 -25.03 -16.97
C LYS A 742 -18.24 -25.67 -15.80
N ARG A 743 -18.90 -25.80 -14.65
CA ARG A 743 -18.34 -26.42 -13.44
C ARG A 743 -17.96 -27.88 -13.65
N VAL A 744 -18.82 -28.64 -14.37
CA VAL A 744 -18.60 -30.04 -14.66
C VAL A 744 -17.49 -30.22 -15.71
N SER A 745 -17.39 -29.31 -16.68
CA SER A 745 -16.30 -29.30 -17.69
C SER A 745 -14.93 -29.06 -17.08
N GLU A 746 -14.82 -28.28 -15.99
CA GLU A 746 -13.57 -28.09 -15.22
C GLU A 746 -13.10 -29.41 -14.58
N GLN A 747 -14.02 -30.34 -14.30
CA GLN A 747 -13.72 -31.70 -13.84
C GLN A 747 -13.46 -32.68 -14.99
N GLY A 748 -13.43 -32.20 -16.23
CA GLY A 748 -13.13 -33.01 -17.41
C GLY A 748 -14.31 -33.86 -17.91
N ILE A 749 -15.55 -33.52 -17.59
CA ILE A 749 -16.76 -34.23 -17.98
C ILE A 749 -17.60 -33.36 -18.93
N ASN A 750 -18.10 -33.89 -20.03
CA ASN A 750 -18.98 -33.21 -20.94
C ASN A 750 -20.45 -33.49 -20.64
N LEU A 751 -21.18 -32.48 -20.13
CA LEU A 751 -22.58 -32.58 -19.78
C LEU A 751 -23.45 -32.01 -20.92
N LYS A 752 -24.38 -32.81 -21.43
CA LYS A 752 -25.39 -32.40 -22.42
C LYS A 752 -26.78 -32.61 -21.86
N VAL A 753 -27.55 -31.53 -21.67
CA VAL A 753 -28.95 -31.62 -21.22
C VAL A 753 -29.90 -31.42 -22.39
N THR A 754 -30.81 -32.38 -22.60
CA THR A 754 -31.78 -32.31 -23.72
C THR A 754 -32.90 -31.31 -23.41
N PRO A 755 -33.53 -30.74 -24.45
CA PRO A 755 -34.69 -29.85 -24.27
C PRO A 755 -35.83 -30.49 -23.49
N ALA A 756 -36.06 -31.79 -23.65
CA ALA A 756 -37.09 -32.52 -22.88
C ALA A 756 -36.77 -32.56 -21.35
N ALA A 757 -35.49 -32.69 -20.97
CA ALA A 757 -35.08 -32.60 -19.57
C ALA A 757 -35.26 -31.19 -19.01
N ILE A 758 -34.92 -30.14 -19.78
CA ILE A 758 -35.17 -28.74 -19.43
C ILE A 758 -36.67 -28.49 -19.18
N ASP A 759 -37.53 -29.03 -20.00
CA ASP A 759 -39.02 -28.94 -19.87
C ASP A 759 -39.51 -29.62 -18.58
N VAL A 760 -38.95 -30.75 -18.21
CA VAL A 760 -39.29 -31.46 -16.95
C VAL A 760 -38.84 -30.67 -15.74
N ILE A 761 -37.57 -30.18 -15.72
CA ILE A 761 -37.03 -29.35 -14.65
C ILE A 761 -37.87 -28.09 -14.49
N ALA A 762 -38.20 -27.41 -15.57
CA ALA A 762 -39.02 -26.21 -15.56
C ALA A 762 -40.41 -26.46 -14.99
N LYS A 763 -41.03 -27.64 -15.29
CA LYS A 763 -42.33 -28.03 -14.76
C LYS A 763 -42.25 -28.38 -13.25
N LEU A 764 -41.25 -29.11 -12.83
CA LEU A 764 -41.05 -29.50 -11.43
C LEU A 764 -40.71 -28.28 -10.53
N GLY A 765 -39.95 -27.35 -11.02
CA GLY A 765 -39.58 -26.13 -10.31
C GLY A 765 -40.54 -24.96 -10.51
N TYR A 766 -41.66 -25.13 -11.21
CA TYR A 766 -42.66 -24.05 -11.40
C TYR A 766 -43.56 -23.91 -10.18
N ASN A 767 -43.44 -22.76 -9.52
CA ASN A 767 -44.39 -22.35 -8.47
C ASN A 767 -44.72 -20.87 -8.65
N PRO A 768 -46.00 -20.51 -8.90
CA PRO A 768 -46.41 -19.11 -9.12
C PRO A 768 -46.10 -18.18 -7.93
N ALA A 769 -46.04 -18.71 -6.72
CA ALA A 769 -45.79 -17.92 -5.52
C ALA A 769 -44.31 -17.62 -5.27
N TYR A 770 -43.44 -18.53 -5.70
CA TYR A 770 -41.97 -18.44 -5.42
C TYR A 770 -41.12 -18.15 -6.64
N GLY A 771 -41.71 -17.98 -7.83
CA GLY A 771 -41.03 -17.63 -9.09
C GLY A 771 -39.98 -18.67 -9.50
N ALA A 772 -38.78 -18.22 -9.87
CA ALA A 772 -37.68 -19.08 -10.27
C ALA A 772 -36.90 -19.72 -9.11
N ARG A 773 -37.13 -19.37 -7.85
CA ARG A 773 -36.39 -19.90 -6.68
C ARG A 773 -36.40 -21.42 -6.59
N PRO A 774 -37.55 -22.12 -6.79
CA PRO A 774 -37.62 -23.58 -6.74
C PRO A 774 -36.92 -24.28 -7.91
N LEU A 775 -36.63 -23.58 -9.06
CA LEU A 775 -35.93 -24.15 -10.20
C LEU A 775 -34.50 -24.63 -9.82
N ARG A 776 -33.83 -23.85 -9.00
CA ARG A 776 -32.47 -24.22 -8.56
C ARG A 776 -32.47 -25.50 -7.75
N ARG A 777 -33.48 -25.62 -6.86
CA ARG A 777 -33.66 -26.85 -6.07
C ARG A 777 -34.03 -28.05 -6.92
N ALA A 778 -34.92 -27.84 -7.89
CA ALA A 778 -35.28 -28.92 -8.85
C ALA A 778 -34.07 -29.37 -9.68
N LEU A 779 -33.20 -28.46 -10.10
CA LEU A 779 -31.95 -28.80 -10.81
C LEU A 779 -31.00 -29.58 -9.88
N GLN A 780 -30.86 -29.14 -8.63
CA GLN A 780 -30.02 -29.81 -7.62
C GLN A 780 -30.53 -31.21 -7.34
N ASP A 781 -31.79 -31.35 -6.90
CA ASP A 781 -32.37 -32.62 -6.47
C ASP A 781 -32.46 -33.68 -7.59
N HIS A 782 -32.52 -33.26 -8.87
CA HIS A 782 -32.75 -34.17 -10.00
C HIS A 782 -31.60 -34.27 -10.99
N VAL A 783 -30.58 -33.40 -10.89
CA VAL A 783 -29.45 -33.42 -11.81
C VAL A 783 -28.12 -33.42 -11.05
N GLU A 784 -27.89 -32.47 -10.14
CA GLU A 784 -26.59 -32.36 -9.44
C GLU A 784 -26.37 -33.53 -8.47
N ASP A 785 -27.38 -33.96 -7.70
CA ASP A 785 -27.29 -35.06 -6.75
C ASP A 785 -27.08 -36.40 -7.46
N ASP A 786 -27.80 -36.63 -8.57
CA ASP A 786 -27.65 -37.86 -9.35
C ASP A 786 -26.28 -37.92 -10.05
N LEU A 787 -25.78 -36.78 -10.58
CA LEU A 787 -24.44 -36.64 -11.14
C LEU A 787 -23.36 -36.89 -10.10
N SER A 788 -23.51 -36.31 -8.91
CA SER A 788 -22.56 -36.49 -7.79
C SER A 788 -22.51 -37.97 -7.35
N THR A 789 -23.65 -38.62 -7.30
CA THR A 789 -23.73 -40.05 -6.94
C THR A 789 -23.04 -40.89 -8.00
N GLY A 790 -23.24 -40.64 -9.28
CA GLY A 790 -22.58 -41.36 -10.39
C GLY A 790 -21.08 -41.15 -10.42
N LEU A 791 -20.59 -39.95 -10.04
CA LEU A 791 -19.17 -39.65 -9.92
C LEU A 791 -18.52 -40.40 -8.75
N LEU A 792 -19.16 -40.42 -7.58
CA LEU A 792 -18.65 -41.05 -6.39
C LEU A 792 -18.70 -42.62 -6.49
N SER A 793 -19.71 -43.16 -7.18
CA SER A 793 -19.80 -44.58 -7.45
C SER A 793 -18.86 -45.10 -8.55
N GLY A 794 -18.21 -44.21 -9.28
CA GLY A 794 -17.33 -44.55 -10.42
C GLY A 794 -18.10 -44.94 -11.69
N GLU A 795 -19.40 -44.71 -11.74
CA GLU A 795 -20.21 -44.93 -12.95
C GLU A 795 -19.97 -43.88 -14.00
N ILE A 796 -19.61 -42.65 -13.55
CA ILE A 796 -19.17 -41.52 -14.38
C ILE A 796 -17.70 -41.24 -14.06
N ASN A 797 -16.85 -41.21 -15.07
CA ASN A 797 -15.42 -40.96 -14.94
C ASN A 797 -15.01 -39.68 -15.74
N VAL A 798 -13.81 -39.19 -15.43
CA VAL A 798 -13.20 -38.08 -16.18
C VAL A 798 -13.04 -38.48 -17.66
N GLY A 799 -13.53 -37.65 -18.55
CA GLY A 799 -13.53 -37.92 -20.03
C GLY A 799 -14.84 -38.44 -20.57
N ASP A 800 -15.81 -38.76 -19.73
CA ASP A 800 -17.11 -39.29 -20.16
C ASP A 800 -18.05 -38.19 -20.71
N ASP A 801 -18.84 -38.51 -21.72
CA ASP A 801 -19.95 -37.69 -22.21
C ASP A 801 -21.24 -38.09 -21.52
N VAL A 802 -21.77 -37.25 -20.66
CA VAL A 802 -23.02 -37.48 -19.91
C VAL A 802 -24.17 -36.74 -20.58
N THR A 803 -25.19 -37.46 -20.98
CA THR A 803 -26.40 -36.87 -21.58
C THR A 803 -27.58 -37.04 -20.64
N VAL A 804 -28.12 -35.90 -20.16
CA VAL A 804 -29.33 -35.83 -19.34
C VAL A 804 -30.55 -35.72 -20.23
N GLY A 805 -31.37 -36.73 -20.20
CA GLY A 805 -32.63 -36.82 -20.95
C GLY A 805 -33.86 -36.84 -20.05
N ALA A 806 -35.05 -36.94 -20.68
CA ALA A 806 -36.27 -37.15 -19.91
C ALA A 806 -37.10 -38.24 -20.62
N HIS A 807 -37.63 -39.17 -19.81
CA HIS A 807 -38.53 -40.22 -20.26
C HIS A 807 -39.76 -40.32 -19.30
N GLN A 808 -40.95 -40.24 -19.85
CA GLN A 808 -42.23 -40.29 -19.07
C GLN A 808 -42.28 -39.32 -17.86
N GLY A 809 -41.69 -38.12 -18.05
CA GLY A 809 -41.68 -37.11 -16.97
C GLY A 809 -40.60 -37.29 -15.89
N LYS A 810 -39.73 -38.29 -16.02
CA LYS A 810 -38.57 -38.51 -15.14
C LYS A 810 -37.27 -38.19 -15.85
N ILE A 811 -36.28 -37.70 -15.15
CA ILE A 811 -34.94 -37.41 -15.66
C ILE A 811 -34.16 -38.71 -15.76
N THR A 812 -33.41 -38.89 -16.84
CA THR A 812 -32.64 -40.10 -17.15
C THR A 812 -31.21 -39.68 -17.54
N PHE A 813 -30.23 -40.44 -17.14
CA PHE A 813 -28.82 -40.20 -17.44
C PHE A 813 -28.31 -41.28 -18.42
N LYS A 814 -27.60 -40.87 -19.46
CA LYS A 814 -26.89 -41.75 -20.42
C LYS A 814 -25.42 -41.35 -20.42
N VAL A 815 -24.55 -42.26 -20.07
CA VAL A 815 -23.10 -42.07 -20.08
C VAL A 815 -22.51 -42.75 -21.28
N LYS A 816 -21.77 -42.02 -22.11
CA LYS A 816 -20.99 -42.55 -23.20
C LYS A 816 -19.50 -42.45 -22.83
N LYS A 817 -18.86 -43.63 -22.77
CA LYS A 817 -17.42 -43.70 -22.53
C LYS A 817 -16.64 -43.43 -23.81
N PRO A 818 -15.45 -42.80 -23.72
CA PRO A 818 -14.68 -42.42 -24.91
C PRO A 818 -14.27 -43.61 -25.81
N ASP A 819 -14.16 -44.81 -25.27
CA ASP A 819 -13.76 -46.05 -25.99
C ASP A 819 -14.91 -46.97 -26.38
N GLU A 820 -16.16 -46.63 -26.09
CA GLU A 820 -17.32 -47.52 -26.36
C GLU A 820 -18.34 -46.85 -27.31
N ASP A 821 -18.70 -47.52 -28.41
CA ASP A 821 -19.71 -47.01 -29.37
C ASP A 821 -21.16 -47.06 -28.84
N LYS A 822 -21.41 -47.64 -27.65
CA LYS A 822 -22.77 -47.78 -27.05
C LYS A 822 -22.86 -47.03 -25.73
N ALA A 823 -23.82 -46.09 -25.66
CA ALA A 823 -24.17 -45.42 -24.45
C ALA A 823 -24.87 -46.39 -23.45
N VAL A 824 -24.39 -46.41 -22.19
CA VAL A 824 -25.00 -47.21 -21.11
C VAL A 824 -25.99 -46.33 -20.31
N GLU A 825 -27.20 -46.86 -20.14
CA GLU A 825 -28.26 -46.16 -19.37
C GLU A 825 -28.07 -46.45 -17.88
N LEU A 826 -27.80 -45.36 -17.11
CA LEU A 826 -27.68 -45.48 -15.66
C LEU A 826 -29.02 -45.79 -15.01
N LYS A 827 -29.11 -46.95 -14.33
CA LYS A 827 -30.25 -47.29 -13.44
C LYS A 827 -29.97 -46.77 -12.06
N LEU A 828 -30.20 -45.45 -11.86
CA LEU A 828 -30.18 -44.87 -10.51
C LEU A 828 -31.45 -45.32 -9.79
N ASN A 829 -31.28 -46.24 -8.82
CA ASN A 829 -32.34 -46.71 -7.93
C ASN A 829 -32.74 -45.54 -7.00
N LYS A 830 -33.98 -45.04 -7.15
CA LYS A 830 -34.65 -44.24 -6.12
C LYS A 830 -35.26 -45.19 -5.10
#